data_e3e8b93e4f6b175c3f9780610d88695f
#
_entry.id   e3e8b93e4f6b175c3f9780610d88695f
#
_cell.length_a   1.000
_cell.length_b   1.000
_cell.length_c   1.000
_cell.angle_alpha   90.00
_cell.angle_beta   90.00
_cell.angle_gamma   90.00
#
_symmetry.space_group_name_H-M   'P 1'
#
loop_
_entity.id
_entity.type
_entity.pdbx_description
1 polymer ?
#
loop_
_entity_poly.entity_id
_entity_poly.type
_entity_poly.pdbx_seq_one_letter_code
_entity_poly.pdbx_strand_id
1 'polypeptide(L)'
;MRRDNQRLSGASALAIILASVATPAAVHAQQQPTGPAPAQDRAVPQAGTAGEPDETVQADAQTDAPGAGGDIVVTGLRQSLESAQAIKRNADQFVDSITAQDIGRLPDVNVAEALQRISGVQITRNRGEGSAIAVRGLNQVRTELNGRDIFSASGGRGLSFEEVGSELLAGVDVYKNPSADLIEGGLAGTVNLRTRLPFDSTGQIVAATVGSTYYDLIGKGGQQASGLYSNRWQTGIGEIGILANVGYQTTSFRDDVVVVEPFYQQGPVAPGVQGPVPGYENQTVLLPHGGGFRVAYGDRERLSTAGAVQWKPTDRLEFYAQYFRADYKFDEAGTSFFAYGSDVPPAQGRPFTVDDQGIVRTGYLSNPGTDSVNFGTNRKTDTTDISGGVKWQVTDRLRLSLDYQHIDSNVEQQTLNLTATALNPRTSVAGFGQPYDLFFDISGDKPVFQSTTPGYFSNPANYGLTAILPYAERNDAQSDAFRADADWNFDEGFIKNIRVGARYTDRSAVNRNTTYGTWTAIGSTCANWSSDAGCYLLSEFPQYAEANRFQNDLLRGDVRNTVFGPVQQFRDSLVQNSDAAFAAVKQISGQDISFRSFDAPDAFLGTIKEKTYAAFLRVGFGSELAGMRFDGNVGLRGVRTETEGLGRRVLTYRSGAPVTNPDGTVTAAPTVTLDSEFSGGRNYDKYLPSANLRVFLTDELILRGAASKNLSRPSFDQLNPQFKLGASYTDAASVAPTLVNPNAPYDPVNNPYVGTGTALGDPNLKPERTTSFDAALEWYFDRVGYVYLTGFYKNIKDLIVRRPTAPVEQSIDGIGTIRFNVERFINQSSGYVRGFEVGGQKFFDFLPAPFDGLGVQANYTFADSDAGQQAAGDINSVTQIDVPLVNLSKHSFNLLALYDRNGLNMRVAYNWRGKYLQGTSNTGTQNLPIFGDSIGFLDASVTYDVTKNFAITLDGQNLLDTVTKTYQIFSNRPRDYQINDRRVSIRARVRL
;
A
#
# COMPACT_ATOMS: atom_id res chain seq x y z
N MET A 1 6.37 -26.89 41.16
CA MET A 1 5.66 -25.61 40.98
C MET A 1 6.34 -24.60 40.03
N ARG A 2 7.54 -24.82 39.56
CA ARG A 2 8.25 -23.93 38.63
C ARG A 2 8.22 -24.40 37.16
N ARG A 3 7.52 -25.47 36.80
CA ARG A 3 7.54 -26.07 35.47
C ARG A 3 6.35 -25.74 34.58
N ASP A 4 5.24 -25.26 35.13
CA ASP A 4 4.02 -25.06 34.33
C ASP A 4 3.83 -23.65 33.75
N ASN A 5 4.59 -22.65 34.24
CA ASN A 5 4.54 -21.29 33.66
C ASN A 5 5.31 -21.15 32.32
N GLN A 6 6.19 -22.10 31.98
CA GLN A 6 6.90 -22.07 30.69
C GLN A 6 6.05 -22.55 29.51
N ARG A 7 4.98 -23.32 29.77
CA ARG A 7 4.13 -23.85 28.68
C ARG A 7 3.17 -22.80 28.07
N LEU A 8 2.73 -21.83 28.86
CA LEU A 8 1.86 -20.76 28.40
C LEU A 8 2.64 -19.64 27.67
N SER A 9 3.90 -19.40 28.06
CA SER A 9 4.76 -18.40 27.44
C SER A 9 5.20 -18.82 26.02
N GLY A 10 5.44 -20.10 25.77
CA GLY A 10 5.84 -20.60 24.46
C GLY A 10 4.74 -20.47 23.39
N ALA A 11 3.51 -20.84 23.72
CA ALA A 11 2.39 -20.75 22.78
C ALA A 11 1.95 -19.30 22.52
N SER A 12 2.03 -18.43 23.54
CA SER A 12 1.73 -17.01 23.37
C SER A 12 2.84 -16.26 22.62
N ALA A 13 4.09 -16.63 22.83
CA ALA A 13 5.22 -16.10 22.06
C ALA A 13 5.14 -16.54 20.60
N LEU A 14 4.78 -17.81 20.35
CA LEU A 14 4.57 -18.33 19.01
C LEU A 14 3.47 -17.55 18.25
N ALA A 15 2.32 -17.28 18.88
CA ALA A 15 1.24 -16.52 18.26
C ALA A 15 1.64 -15.08 17.89
N ILE A 16 2.45 -14.44 18.72
CA ILE A 16 2.90 -13.06 18.50
C ILE A 16 3.95 -13.00 17.35
N ILE A 17 4.86 -13.95 17.33
CA ILE A 17 5.98 -13.94 16.39
C ILE A 17 5.58 -14.47 15.01
N LEU A 18 4.71 -15.48 14.96
CA LEU A 18 4.15 -15.93 13.69
C LEU A 18 3.23 -14.89 13.05
N ALA A 19 2.55 -14.06 13.85
CA ALA A 19 1.89 -12.86 13.33
C ALA A 19 2.88 -11.88 12.69
N SER A 20 4.10 -11.73 13.24
CA SER A 20 5.12 -10.85 12.68
C SER A 20 5.77 -11.40 11.41
N VAL A 21 5.86 -12.72 11.27
CA VAL A 21 6.48 -13.38 10.13
C VAL A 21 5.52 -13.52 8.94
N ALA A 22 4.25 -13.72 9.22
CA ALA A 22 3.21 -13.76 8.17
C ALA A 22 2.78 -12.36 7.68
N THR A 23 3.10 -11.34 8.43
CA THR A 23 2.62 -9.97 8.23
C THR A 23 3.25 -9.14 7.10
N PRO A 24 4.28 -9.49 6.35
CA PRO A 24 4.64 -8.58 5.27
C PRO A 24 3.65 -8.55 4.11
N ALA A 25 2.82 -9.58 3.93
CA ALA A 25 1.71 -9.46 2.98
C ALA A 25 0.47 -8.81 3.63
N ALA A 26 0.17 -9.11 4.88
CA ALA A 26 -0.97 -8.55 5.60
C ALA A 26 -0.64 -7.22 6.32
N VAL A 27 0.60 -7.04 6.80
CA VAL A 27 1.04 -5.75 7.38
C VAL A 27 1.22 -4.69 6.29
N HIS A 28 1.57 -5.06 5.06
CA HIS A 28 1.50 -4.09 3.96
C HIS A 28 0.06 -3.81 3.54
N ALA A 29 -0.87 -4.75 3.71
CA ALA A 29 -2.30 -4.47 3.53
C ALA A 29 -2.93 -3.75 4.75
N GLN A 30 -2.37 -3.92 5.95
CA GLN A 30 -2.82 -3.19 7.15
C GLN A 30 -2.00 -1.94 7.47
N GLN A 31 -0.79 -1.82 6.92
CA GLN A 31 0.02 -0.61 6.95
C GLN A 31 -0.04 0.16 5.62
N GLN A 32 -0.93 -0.21 4.73
CA GLN A 32 -1.34 0.81 3.78
C GLN A 32 -1.75 1.99 4.65
N PRO A 33 -1.04 3.08 4.52
CA PRO A 33 -1.50 4.29 5.11
C PRO A 33 -2.94 4.37 4.68
N THR A 34 -3.74 4.44 5.66
CA THR A 34 -5.15 4.60 5.60
C THR A 34 -5.50 5.34 4.35
N GLY A 35 -6.15 4.63 3.47
CA GLY A 35 -6.36 5.04 2.12
C GLY A 35 -6.94 6.42 2.02
N PRO A 36 -6.73 7.04 0.92
CA PRO A 36 -7.31 8.32 0.64
C PRO A 36 -8.82 8.25 0.73
N ALA A 37 -9.34 9.33 1.11
CA ALA A 37 -10.74 9.62 1.19
C ALA A 37 -11.47 9.49 -0.13
N PRO A 38 -12.77 9.42 -0.07
CA PRO A 38 -13.63 9.27 -1.23
C PRO A 38 -13.56 10.50 -2.08
N ALA A 39 -13.49 10.15 -3.10
CA ALA A 39 -13.76 10.59 -4.36
C ALA A 39 -15.02 11.26 -4.60
N GLN A 40 -14.97 12.21 -5.36
CA GLN A 40 -16.11 12.70 -6.08
C GLN A 40 -15.71 13.58 -7.25
N ASP A 41 -16.14 13.19 -8.25
CA ASP A 41 -16.82 13.69 -9.36
C ASP A 41 -16.43 14.97 -10.02
N ARG A 42 -15.89 14.74 -11.10
CA ARG A 42 -15.84 15.73 -12.13
C ARG A 42 -16.14 15.09 -13.46
N ALA A 43 -17.02 15.71 -14.18
CA ALA A 43 -16.86 15.64 -15.60
C ALA A 43 -15.41 15.96 -15.91
N VAL A 44 -14.78 15.10 -16.68
CA VAL A 44 -13.50 15.40 -17.25
C VAL A 44 -13.52 16.89 -17.55
N PRO A 45 -12.61 17.69 -17.07
CA PRO A 45 -12.36 18.91 -17.74
C PRO A 45 -12.01 18.45 -19.15
N GLN A 46 -12.94 18.53 -20.08
CA GLN A 46 -12.44 18.74 -21.40
C GLN A 46 -11.46 19.86 -21.22
N ALA A 47 -10.22 19.63 -21.56
CA ALA A 47 -9.30 20.71 -21.78
C ALA A 47 -10.14 21.80 -22.42
N GLY A 48 -10.24 22.94 -21.77
CA GLY A 48 -10.98 23.99 -22.39
C GLY A 48 -12.31 24.38 -21.81
N THR A 49 -12.60 24.15 -20.54
CA THR A 49 -13.80 24.77 -20.00
C THR A 49 -13.56 25.83 -18.96
N ALA A 50 -12.32 26.12 -18.70
CA ALA A 50 -12.01 27.41 -18.15
C ALA A 50 -11.87 28.41 -19.30
N GLY A 51 -13.00 28.87 -19.82
CA GLY A 51 -12.96 29.79 -20.93
C GLY A 51 -12.18 29.15 -22.06
N GLU A 52 -12.83 28.44 -22.87
CA GLU A 52 -12.23 27.99 -24.07
C GLU A 52 -11.16 28.92 -24.56
N PRO A 53 -9.98 28.51 -24.47
CA PRO A 53 -9.13 28.98 -25.50
C PRO A 53 -8.83 27.85 -26.43
N ASP A 54 -9.62 26.86 -26.56
CA ASP A 54 -8.71 25.93 -27.00
C ASP A 54 -9.09 24.96 -28.02
N GLU A 55 -10.20 25.21 -28.58
CA GLU A 55 -10.37 24.85 -29.96
C GLU A 55 -9.50 25.76 -30.87
N THR A 56 -9.26 27.01 -30.50
CA THR A 56 -8.46 27.93 -31.30
C THR A 56 -6.96 27.71 -31.25
N VAL A 57 -6.41 27.28 -30.11
CA VAL A 57 -4.97 26.98 -30.03
C VAL A 57 -4.63 25.66 -30.72
N GLN A 58 -5.56 24.73 -30.81
CA GLN A 58 -5.38 23.57 -31.71
C GLN A 58 -5.56 23.95 -33.19
N ALA A 59 -6.41 24.92 -33.51
CA ALA A 59 -6.59 25.40 -34.88
C ALA A 59 -5.40 26.26 -35.35
N ASP A 60 -4.86 27.10 -34.50
CA ASP A 60 -3.69 27.94 -34.86
C ASP A 60 -2.39 27.13 -35.00
N ALA A 61 -2.27 25.98 -34.30
CA ALA A 61 -1.17 25.05 -34.55
C ALA A 61 -1.32 24.29 -35.88
N GLN A 62 -2.49 24.34 -36.50
CA GLN A 62 -2.74 23.72 -37.82
C GLN A 62 -2.58 24.68 -39.00
N THR A 63 -2.46 25.99 -38.81
CA THR A 63 -2.44 26.97 -39.90
C THR A 63 -1.06 27.34 -40.41
N ASP A 64 0.01 26.94 -39.72
CA ASP A 64 1.39 27.27 -40.14
C ASP A 64 2.18 26.10 -40.78
N ALA A 65 1.54 25.01 -41.17
CA ALA A 65 2.17 23.94 -41.93
C ALA A 65 1.72 24.01 -43.40
N PRO A 66 2.56 24.39 -44.36
CA PRO A 66 2.20 24.35 -45.76
C PRO A 66 2.09 22.91 -46.26
N GLY A 67 0.87 22.45 -46.43
CA GLY A 67 0.54 21.39 -47.40
C GLY A 67 0.90 19.97 -46.98
N ALA A 68 0.03 19.34 -46.21
CA ALA A 68 -0.27 17.92 -46.35
C ALA A 68 -1.63 17.65 -45.70
N GLY A 69 -2.67 17.49 -46.51
CA GLY A 69 -3.91 16.86 -46.08
C GLY A 69 -3.66 15.39 -45.76
N GLY A 70 -3.55 15.07 -44.52
CA GLY A 70 -3.44 13.74 -43.98
C GLY A 70 -3.58 13.82 -42.47
N ASP A 71 -4.49 13.02 -41.90
CA ASP A 71 -4.66 12.87 -40.46
C ASP A 71 -3.30 12.78 -39.74
N ILE A 72 -2.95 13.78 -38.94
CA ILE A 72 -1.73 13.76 -38.15
C ILE A 72 -1.96 12.82 -37.01
N VAL A 73 -1.71 11.54 -37.24
CA VAL A 73 -1.60 10.54 -36.19
C VAL A 73 -0.29 10.81 -35.46
N VAL A 74 -0.42 11.52 -34.37
CA VAL A 74 0.67 11.92 -33.50
C VAL A 74 1.32 10.70 -32.85
N THR A 75 2.52 10.36 -33.24
CA THR A 75 3.29 9.25 -32.69
C THR A 75 4.71 9.71 -32.37
N GLY A 76 5.03 9.91 -31.09
CA GLY A 76 6.40 10.24 -30.71
C GLY A 76 6.51 10.58 -29.22
N LEU A 77 7.69 10.32 -28.64
CA LEU A 77 8.01 10.68 -27.27
C LEU A 77 7.93 12.20 -27.06
N ARG A 78 8.46 12.97 -27.99
CA ARG A 78 8.45 14.44 -27.95
C ARG A 78 7.06 15.01 -27.84
N GLN A 79 6.11 14.46 -28.55
CA GLN A 79 4.74 14.96 -28.59
C GLN A 79 3.95 14.57 -27.35
N SER A 80 4.23 13.41 -26.75
CA SER A 80 3.72 13.06 -25.44
C SER A 80 4.15 14.09 -24.40
N LEU A 81 5.43 14.45 -24.39
CA LEU A 81 5.99 15.44 -23.49
C LEU A 81 5.48 16.87 -23.78
N GLU A 82 5.26 17.21 -25.04
CA GLU A 82 4.64 18.47 -25.47
C GLU A 82 3.19 18.56 -24.97
N SER A 83 2.41 17.50 -25.14
CA SER A 83 1.04 17.42 -24.63
C SER A 83 0.97 17.54 -23.10
N ALA A 84 1.84 16.84 -22.38
CA ALA A 84 1.92 16.94 -20.92
C ALA A 84 2.33 18.35 -20.46
N GLN A 85 3.28 18.98 -21.17
CA GLN A 85 3.67 20.38 -20.95
C GLN A 85 2.53 21.36 -21.21
N ALA A 86 1.76 21.17 -22.31
CA ALA A 86 0.62 22.00 -22.65
C ALA A 86 -0.49 21.91 -21.59
N ILE A 87 -0.81 20.70 -21.10
CA ILE A 87 -1.77 20.53 -20.00
C ILE A 87 -1.30 21.30 -18.76
N LYS A 88 -0.03 21.16 -18.36
CA LYS A 88 0.53 21.87 -17.21
C LYS A 88 0.48 23.40 -17.40
N ARG A 89 0.90 23.89 -18.56
CA ARG A 89 0.94 25.33 -18.88
C ARG A 89 -0.43 25.97 -18.88
N ASN A 90 -1.42 25.28 -19.46
CA ASN A 90 -2.76 25.83 -19.68
C ASN A 90 -3.68 25.68 -18.45
N ALA A 91 -3.46 24.71 -17.61
CA ALA A 91 -4.25 24.55 -16.40
C ALA A 91 -4.14 25.76 -15.47
N ASP A 92 -5.23 26.17 -14.89
CA ASP A 92 -5.26 27.18 -13.84
C ASP A 92 -4.98 26.64 -12.43
N GLN A 93 -4.90 25.29 -12.29
CA GLN A 93 -4.47 24.59 -11.07
C GLN A 93 -3.02 24.07 -11.19
N PHE A 94 -2.45 23.63 -10.07
CA PHE A 94 -1.18 22.89 -10.06
C PHE A 94 -1.41 21.45 -10.49
N VAL A 95 -1.12 21.14 -11.73
CA VAL A 95 -1.26 19.80 -12.32
C VAL A 95 0.02 19.36 -13.02
N ASP A 96 0.35 18.09 -12.88
CA ASP A 96 1.32 17.38 -13.72
C ASP A 96 0.62 16.22 -14.40
N SER A 97 0.92 16.00 -15.68
CA SER A 97 0.27 14.97 -16.47
C SER A 97 1.26 14.03 -17.12
N ILE A 98 0.83 12.77 -17.28
CA ILE A 98 1.49 11.77 -18.13
C ILE A 98 0.48 11.36 -19.19
N THR A 99 0.87 11.42 -20.46
CA THR A 99 -0.04 11.09 -21.56
C THR A 99 0.16 9.65 -22.04
N ALA A 100 -0.83 9.10 -22.74
CA ALA A 100 -0.88 7.70 -23.17
C ALA A 100 0.32 7.21 -24.00
N GLN A 101 0.94 8.10 -24.72
CA GLN A 101 2.12 7.76 -25.50
C GLN A 101 3.32 7.47 -24.61
N ASP A 102 3.28 7.99 -23.39
CA ASP A 102 4.27 7.74 -22.36
C ASP A 102 3.96 6.48 -21.55
N ILE A 103 2.71 6.30 -21.15
CA ILE A 103 2.27 5.15 -20.33
C ILE A 103 2.49 3.83 -21.06
N GLY A 104 2.20 3.74 -22.34
CA GLY A 104 2.39 2.50 -23.13
C GLY A 104 3.82 2.26 -23.66
N ARG A 105 4.77 3.16 -23.41
CA ARG A 105 6.13 3.11 -23.96
C ARG A 105 7.23 2.97 -22.91
N LEU A 106 6.93 3.14 -21.63
CA LEU A 106 7.88 2.80 -20.58
C LEU A 106 7.68 1.36 -20.11
N PRO A 107 8.68 0.79 -19.46
CA PRO A 107 8.58 -0.53 -18.86
C PRO A 107 7.67 -0.55 -17.64
N ASP A 108 6.58 0.21 -17.69
CA ASP A 108 5.63 0.35 -16.60
C ASP A 108 4.72 -0.87 -16.57
N VAL A 109 4.84 -1.66 -15.51
CA VAL A 109 3.96 -2.82 -15.28
C VAL A 109 2.56 -2.34 -14.91
N ASN A 110 2.49 -1.21 -14.19
CA ASN A 110 1.24 -0.60 -13.75
C ASN A 110 1.35 0.93 -13.67
N VAL A 111 0.24 1.55 -13.28
CA VAL A 111 0.09 3.01 -13.22
C VAL A 111 1.02 3.66 -12.18
N ALA A 112 1.26 3.01 -11.03
CA ALA A 112 2.10 3.58 -9.97
C ALA A 112 3.55 3.79 -10.44
N GLU A 113 4.09 2.85 -11.23
CA GLU A 113 5.45 2.96 -11.79
C GLU A 113 5.57 4.20 -12.70
N ALA A 114 4.53 4.45 -13.52
CA ALA A 114 4.48 5.65 -14.37
C ALA A 114 4.48 6.93 -13.53
N LEU A 115 3.66 6.96 -12.47
CA LEU A 115 3.47 8.13 -11.60
C LEU A 115 4.73 8.53 -10.82
N GLN A 116 5.66 7.60 -10.58
CA GLN A 116 6.91 7.88 -9.87
C GLN A 116 7.75 8.97 -10.55
N ARG A 117 7.58 9.20 -11.87
CA ARG A 117 8.32 10.21 -12.63
C ARG A 117 7.86 11.64 -12.37
N ILE A 118 6.66 11.82 -11.81
CA ILE A 118 6.14 13.13 -11.45
C ILE A 118 6.86 13.64 -10.19
N SER A 119 7.25 14.92 -10.19
CA SER A 119 7.90 15.53 -9.03
C SER A 119 7.01 15.42 -7.78
N GLY A 120 7.63 15.09 -6.64
CA GLY A 120 6.92 14.95 -5.38
C GLY A 120 6.06 13.69 -5.26
N VAL A 121 6.03 12.81 -6.27
CA VAL A 121 5.36 11.51 -6.19
C VAL A 121 6.37 10.44 -5.79
N GLN A 122 6.02 9.67 -4.78
CA GLN A 122 6.77 8.52 -4.29
C GLN A 122 5.87 7.29 -4.30
N ILE A 123 6.42 6.12 -4.61
CA ILE A 123 5.64 4.87 -4.65
C ILE A 123 6.08 3.90 -3.56
N THR A 124 5.13 3.09 -3.12
CA THR A 124 5.38 1.91 -2.32
C THR A 124 5.30 0.69 -3.24
N ARG A 125 6.19 -0.27 -3.05
CA ARG A 125 6.21 -1.52 -3.83
C ARG A 125 5.78 -2.71 -2.97
N ASN A 126 4.96 -3.56 -3.56
CA ASN A 126 4.61 -4.86 -3.02
C ASN A 126 5.21 -5.93 -3.93
N ARG A 127 6.08 -6.78 -3.40
CA ARG A 127 6.78 -7.82 -4.17
C ARG A 127 7.38 -7.27 -5.48
N GLY A 128 8.12 -6.17 -5.37
CA GLY A 128 8.80 -5.52 -6.49
C GLY A 128 7.93 -4.71 -7.45
N GLU A 129 6.60 -4.67 -7.27
CA GLU A 129 5.67 -3.92 -8.11
C GLU A 129 5.03 -2.75 -7.35
N GLY A 130 4.85 -1.59 -8.02
CA GLY A 130 4.25 -0.40 -7.43
C GLY A 130 2.78 -0.65 -7.05
N SER A 131 2.43 -0.43 -5.79
CA SER A 131 1.08 -0.69 -5.25
C SER A 131 0.35 0.59 -4.84
N ALA A 132 1.03 1.51 -4.18
CA ALA A 132 0.46 2.74 -3.69
C ALA A 132 1.37 3.93 -3.96
N ILE A 133 0.82 5.14 -3.91
CA ILE A 133 1.56 6.38 -4.11
C ILE A 133 1.36 7.34 -2.94
N ALA A 134 2.36 8.17 -2.73
CA ALA A 134 2.31 9.35 -1.88
C ALA A 134 2.64 10.59 -2.72
N VAL A 135 1.89 11.66 -2.56
CA VAL A 135 2.16 12.96 -3.20
C VAL A 135 2.63 13.93 -2.13
N ARG A 136 3.86 14.46 -2.31
CA ARG A 136 4.52 15.33 -1.31
C ARG A 136 4.53 14.70 0.09
N GLY A 137 4.70 13.36 0.12
CA GLY A 137 4.77 12.56 1.33
C GLY A 137 3.46 12.27 2.04
N LEU A 138 2.34 12.70 1.53
CA LEU A 138 1.03 12.36 2.04
C LEU A 138 0.44 11.19 1.25
N ASN A 139 -0.08 10.22 1.97
CA ASN A 139 -0.68 9.03 1.37
C ASN A 139 -2.18 9.18 1.10
N GLN A 140 -2.82 10.23 1.65
CA GLN A 140 -4.23 10.54 1.42
C GLN A 140 -4.40 11.12 0.01
N VAL A 141 -4.07 10.31 -0.99
CA VAL A 141 -4.26 10.60 -2.41
C VAL A 141 -5.65 10.14 -2.82
N ARG A 142 -6.35 10.98 -3.53
CA ARG A 142 -7.61 10.63 -4.13
C ARG A 142 -7.39 10.03 -5.52
N THR A 143 -8.07 8.93 -5.83
CA THR A 143 -8.05 8.30 -7.16
C THR A 143 -9.38 8.55 -7.88
N GLU A 144 -9.30 8.99 -9.12
CA GLU A 144 -10.44 9.18 -10.01
C GLU A 144 -10.25 8.39 -11.31
N LEU A 145 -11.35 8.01 -11.94
CA LEU A 145 -11.41 7.48 -13.32
C LEU A 145 -12.29 8.40 -14.15
N ASN A 146 -11.70 9.05 -15.18
CA ASN A 146 -12.39 10.04 -16.00
C ASN A 146 -13.09 11.15 -15.20
N GLY A 147 -12.46 11.58 -14.10
CA GLY A 147 -12.99 12.59 -13.20
C GLY A 147 -14.13 12.14 -12.28
N ARG A 148 -14.31 10.84 -12.09
CA ARG A 148 -15.28 10.24 -11.17
C ARG A 148 -14.59 9.40 -10.13
N ASP A 149 -15.30 9.07 -9.07
CA ASP A 149 -14.79 8.17 -8.02
C ASP A 149 -14.41 6.80 -8.58
N ILE A 150 -13.33 6.22 -8.09
CA ILE A 150 -13.03 4.80 -8.30
C ILE A 150 -12.36 4.22 -7.05
N PHE A 151 -12.79 3.03 -6.64
CA PHE A 151 -12.27 2.37 -5.46
C PHE A 151 -12.38 0.86 -5.58
N SER A 152 -11.61 0.14 -4.75
CA SER A 152 -11.79 -1.29 -4.50
C SER A 152 -12.24 -1.57 -3.07
N ALA A 153 -12.90 -2.73 -2.84
CA ALA A 153 -13.38 -3.15 -1.52
C ALA A 153 -12.26 -3.58 -0.56
N SER A 154 -11.04 -3.10 -0.75
CA SER A 154 -9.85 -3.45 0.05
C SER A 154 -9.75 -2.68 1.38
N GLY A 155 -10.86 -2.14 1.91
CA GLY A 155 -10.91 -1.39 3.17
C GLY A 155 -10.47 0.08 3.08
N GLY A 156 -9.73 0.43 2.05
CA GLY A 156 -9.36 1.80 1.69
C GLY A 156 -10.51 2.59 1.07
N ARG A 157 -10.19 3.75 0.49
CA ARG A 157 -11.16 4.60 -0.20
C ARG A 157 -10.85 4.81 -1.69
N GLY A 158 -9.71 4.36 -2.16
CA GLY A 158 -9.27 4.43 -3.54
C GLY A 158 -9.09 3.06 -4.16
N LEU A 159 -8.81 3.04 -5.44
CA LEU A 159 -8.40 1.85 -6.19
C LEU A 159 -6.90 1.61 -5.97
N SER A 160 -6.49 0.36 -5.77
CA SER A 160 -5.08 0.00 -5.80
C SER A 160 -4.55 0.10 -7.23
N PHE A 161 -3.43 0.79 -7.40
CA PHE A 161 -2.85 0.97 -8.73
C PHE A 161 -2.28 -0.33 -9.33
N GLU A 162 -2.05 -1.34 -8.50
CA GLU A 162 -1.67 -2.68 -8.98
C GLU A 162 -2.83 -3.45 -9.63
N GLU A 163 -4.09 -3.02 -9.43
CA GLU A 163 -5.27 -3.66 -9.99
C GLU A 163 -5.59 -3.19 -11.42
N VAL A 164 -5.02 -2.06 -11.87
CA VAL A 164 -5.35 -1.43 -13.16
C VAL A 164 -4.24 -1.62 -14.17
N GLY A 165 -4.58 -2.19 -15.31
CA GLY A 165 -3.68 -2.26 -16.47
C GLY A 165 -3.44 -0.87 -17.08
N SER A 166 -2.17 -0.52 -17.26
CA SER A 166 -1.77 0.77 -17.86
C SER A 166 -2.21 0.93 -19.32
N GLU A 167 -2.46 -0.17 -20.01
CA GLU A 167 -2.87 -0.21 -21.41
C GLU A 167 -4.27 0.36 -21.69
N LEU A 168 -5.12 0.47 -20.65
CA LEU A 168 -6.45 1.07 -20.80
C LEU A 168 -6.45 2.59 -20.79
N LEU A 169 -5.35 3.21 -20.34
CA LEU A 169 -5.32 4.63 -20.05
C LEU A 169 -4.91 5.48 -21.26
N ALA A 170 -5.53 6.64 -21.40
CA ALA A 170 -5.14 7.73 -22.29
C ALA A 170 -4.13 8.68 -21.62
N GLY A 171 -4.12 8.72 -20.29
CA GLY A 171 -3.24 9.56 -19.52
C GLY A 171 -3.58 9.53 -18.03
N VAL A 172 -2.73 10.19 -17.26
CA VAL A 172 -2.93 10.37 -15.81
C VAL A 172 -2.59 11.80 -15.45
N ASP A 173 -3.51 12.46 -14.73
CA ASP A 173 -3.31 13.82 -14.24
C ASP A 173 -3.16 13.80 -12.71
N VAL A 174 -2.17 14.51 -12.20
CA VAL A 174 -1.93 14.64 -10.74
C VAL A 174 -2.17 16.09 -10.34
N TYR A 175 -3.30 16.37 -9.75
CA TYR A 175 -3.65 17.67 -9.20
C TYR A 175 -3.09 17.80 -7.77
N LYS A 176 -2.14 18.70 -7.57
CA LYS A 176 -1.45 18.90 -6.28
C LYS A 176 -2.13 19.90 -5.37
N ASN A 177 -3.06 20.70 -5.92
CA ASN A 177 -3.87 21.67 -5.21
C ASN A 177 -5.30 21.64 -5.74
N PRO A 178 -6.33 21.51 -4.88
CA PRO A 178 -7.72 21.47 -5.32
C PRO A 178 -8.25 22.86 -5.68
N SER A 179 -9.20 22.89 -6.63
CA SER A 179 -10.16 23.99 -6.82
C SER A 179 -11.55 23.57 -6.34
N ALA A 180 -12.50 24.51 -6.21
CA ALA A 180 -13.81 24.23 -5.62
C ALA A 180 -14.65 23.24 -6.44
N ASP A 181 -14.45 23.17 -7.73
CA ASP A 181 -15.14 22.26 -8.66
C ASP A 181 -14.50 20.87 -8.69
N LEU A 182 -13.23 20.72 -8.24
CA LEU A 182 -12.65 19.44 -7.89
C LEU A 182 -13.25 18.95 -6.59
N ILE A 183 -13.34 17.64 -6.45
CA ILE A 183 -14.00 17.11 -5.30
C ILE A 183 -13.00 16.91 -4.19
N GLU A 184 -13.50 17.15 -3.01
CA GLU A 184 -12.74 17.01 -1.76
C GLU A 184 -12.33 15.55 -1.52
N GLY A 185 -11.26 15.34 -0.79
CA GLY A 185 -10.87 14.00 -0.37
C GLY A 185 -9.37 13.70 -0.46
N GLY A 186 -8.64 14.38 -1.32
CA GLY A 186 -7.19 14.18 -1.44
C GLY A 186 -6.41 15.26 -0.68
N LEU A 187 -5.98 15.02 0.56
CA LEU A 187 -5.08 15.94 1.26
C LEU A 187 -3.75 16.10 0.54
N ALA A 188 -3.27 15.01 -0.03
CA ALA A 188 -2.06 14.95 -0.82
C ALA A 188 -2.25 15.60 -2.19
N GLY A 189 -3.33 15.25 -2.86
CA GLY A 189 -3.72 15.62 -4.19
C GLY A 189 -4.70 14.61 -4.79
N THR A 190 -5.08 14.82 -6.04
CA THR A 190 -5.97 13.94 -6.79
C THR A 190 -5.23 13.36 -7.98
N VAL A 191 -5.33 12.05 -8.18
CA VAL A 191 -4.85 11.33 -9.36
C VAL A 191 -6.04 10.92 -10.19
N ASN A 192 -6.17 11.51 -11.37
CA ASN A 192 -7.24 11.21 -12.32
C ASN A 192 -6.70 10.31 -13.44
N LEU A 193 -7.18 9.07 -13.47
CA LEU A 193 -6.92 8.10 -14.52
C LEU A 193 -7.88 8.40 -15.69
N ARG A 194 -7.33 8.72 -16.85
CA ARG A 194 -8.14 8.97 -18.05
C ARG A 194 -8.10 7.76 -18.97
N THR A 195 -9.26 7.19 -19.29
CA THR A 195 -9.41 6.23 -20.38
C THR A 195 -9.62 6.96 -21.71
N ARG A 196 -9.43 6.29 -22.82
CA ARG A 196 -9.73 6.84 -24.14
C ARG A 196 -11.24 6.89 -24.36
N LEU A 197 -11.69 7.91 -25.10
CA LEU A 197 -13.07 8.06 -25.53
C LEU A 197 -13.16 8.02 -27.06
N PRO A 198 -14.29 7.63 -27.65
CA PRO A 198 -14.45 7.55 -29.11
C PRO A 198 -14.17 8.85 -29.84
N PHE A 199 -14.57 9.99 -29.27
CA PHE A 199 -14.39 11.29 -29.89
C PHE A 199 -13.02 11.93 -29.68
N ASP A 200 -12.10 11.26 -28.96
CA ASP A 200 -10.70 11.70 -28.83
C ASP A 200 -9.91 11.53 -30.14
N SER A 201 -10.46 10.84 -31.13
CA SER A 201 -9.86 10.62 -32.46
C SER A 201 -10.82 10.98 -33.58
N THR A 202 -10.27 11.43 -34.71
CA THR A 202 -11.07 11.83 -35.91
C THR A 202 -11.49 10.63 -36.76
N GLY A 203 -10.89 9.45 -36.57
CA GLY A 203 -11.15 8.27 -37.40
C GLY A 203 -11.14 6.96 -36.65
N GLN A 204 -11.16 5.87 -37.39
CA GLN A 204 -11.03 4.52 -36.86
C GLN A 204 -9.62 4.30 -36.31
N ILE A 205 -9.54 3.69 -35.14
CA ILE A 205 -8.30 3.18 -34.53
C ILE A 205 -8.50 1.69 -34.23
N VAL A 206 -7.60 0.87 -34.74
CA VAL A 206 -7.45 -0.53 -34.34
C VAL A 206 -6.02 -0.69 -33.86
N ALA A 207 -5.81 -1.12 -32.63
CA ALA A 207 -4.49 -1.37 -32.10
C ALA A 207 -4.44 -2.67 -31.31
N ALA A 208 -3.35 -3.38 -31.41
CA ALA A 208 -3.08 -4.58 -30.63
C ALA A 208 -1.63 -4.59 -30.16
N THR A 209 -1.42 -5.06 -28.94
CA THR A 209 -0.10 -5.25 -28.35
C THR A 209 0.00 -6.67 -27.81
N VAL A 210 1.12 -7.34 -28.06
CA VAL A 210 1.46 -8.62 -27.42
C VAL A 210 2.88 -8.54 -26.89
N GLY A 211 3.15 -9.20 -25.77
CA GLY A 211 4.47 -9.16 -25.17
C GLY A 211 4.69 -10.29 -24.17
N SER A 212 5.95 -10.46 -23.81
CA SER A 212 6.38 -11.39 -22.78
C SER A 212 7.46 -10.74 -21.92
N THR A 213 7.42 -11.03 -20.61
CA THR A 213 8.37 -10.55 -19.61
C THR A 213 9.04 -11.72 -18.92
N TYR A 214 10.35 -11.70 -18.81
CA TYR A 214 11.13 -12.68 -18.04
C TYR A 214 11.53 -12.08 -16.68
N TYR A 215 11.30 -12.84 -15.61
CA TYR A 215 11.59 -12.52 -14.22
C TYR A 215 12.77 -13.40 -13.78
N ASP A 216 13.93 -12.80 -13.55
CA ASP A 216 15.19 -13.53 -13.47
C ASP A 216 15.40 -14.28 -12.14
N LEU A 217 14.92 -13.74 -11.01
CA LEU A 217 15.07 -14.38 -9.71
C LEU A 217 14.15 -15.59 -9.55
N ILE A 218 12.90 -15.48 -10.01
CA ILE A 218 11.96 -16.63 -10.03
C ILE A 218 12.22 -17.58 -11.20
N GLY A 219 12.82 -17.11 -12.29
CA GLY A 219 13.09 -17.89 -13.50
C GLY A 219 11.82 -18.20 -14.33
N LYS A 220 10.81 -17.33 -14.28
CA LYS A 220 9.53 -17.49 -14.99
C LYS A 220 9.30 -16.41 -16.04
N GLY A 221 8.38 -16.69 -16.98
CA GLY A 221 7.86 -15.75 -17.97
C GLY A 221 6.44 -15.30 -17.63
N GLY A 222 6.13 -14.02 -17.83
CA GLY A 222 4.78 -13.46 -17.84
C GLY A 222 4.35 -13.11 -19.27
N GLN A 223 3.04 -13.01 -19.50
CA GLN A 223 2.44 -12.72 -20.80
C GLN A 223 1.64 -11.43 -20.73
N GLN A 224 1.59 -10.70 -21.86
CA GLN A 224 0.79 -9.50 -21.97
C GLN A 224 0.12 -9.45 -23.34
N ALA A 225 -1.17 -9.12 -23.37
CA ALA A 225 -1.92 -8.88 -24.61
C ALA A 225 -2.92 -7.76 -24.39
N SER A 226 -3.06 -6.86 -25.36
CA SER A 226 -4.13 -5.84 -25.33
C SER A 226 -4.66 -5.55 -26.72
N GLY A 227 -5.93 -5.13 -26.78
CA GLY A 227 -6.63 -4.78 -28.01
C GLY A 227 -7.54 -3.58 -27.81
N LEU A 228 -7.45 -2.62 -28.73
CA LEU A 228 -8.26 -1.41 -28.79
C LEU A 228 -8.96 -1.32 -30.14
N TYR A 229 -10.26 -1.09 -30.11
CA TYR A 229 -11.05 -0.64 -31.23
C TYR A 229 -11.75 0.67 -30.87
N SER A 230 -11.64 1.69 -31.72
CA SER A 230 -12.39 2.94 -31.60
C SER A 230 -12.80 3.39 -32.99
N ASN A 231 -14.02 3.86 -33.14
CA ASN A 231 -14.50 4.46 -34.37
C ASN A 231 -15.63 5.46 -34.12
N ARG A 232 -15.80 6.38 -35.04
CA ARG A 232 -16.89 7.37 -35.03
C ARG A 232 -17.52 7.48 -36.43
N TRP A 233 -18.80 7.66 -36.48
CA TRP A 233 -19.59 7.72 -37.70
C TRP A 233 -20.54 8.90 -37.68
N GLN A 234 -20.60 9.62 -38.81
CA GLN A 234 -21.68 10.56 -39.09
C GLN A 234 -22.89 9.78 -39.56
N THR A 235 -24.02 9.93 -38.89
CA THR A 235 -25.27 9.23 -39.18
C THR A 235 -26.43 10.21 -39.38
N GLY A 236 -27.57 9.72 -39.86
CA GLY A 236 -28.78 10.55 -39.99
C GLY A 236 -29.36 11.03 -38.65
N ILE A 237 -28.90 10.47 -37.50
CA ILE A 237 -29.31 10.88 -36.15
C ILE A 237 -28.18 11.58 -35.38
N GLY A 238 -27.16 12.05 -36.08
CA GLY A 238 -25.98 12.69 -35.51
C GLY A 238 -24.75 11.81 -35.51
N GLU A 239 -23.71 12.27 -34.86
CA GLU A 239 -22.44 11.56 -34.74
C GLU A 239 -22.47 10.55 -33.62
N ILE A 240 -22.04 9.32 -33.89
CA ILE A 240 -21.96 8.22 -32.94
C ILE A 240 -20.54 7.72 -32.88
N GLY A 241 -19.99 7.56 -31.69
CA GLY A 241 -18.67 6.96 -31.44
C GLY A 241 -18.78 5.74 -30.51
N ILE A 242 -17.98 4.70 -30.80
CA ILE A 242 -17.88 3.50 -29.98
C ILE A 242 -16.41 3.19 -29.74
N LEU A 243 -16.08 2.81 -28.51
CA LEU A 243 -14.76 2.34 -28.12
C LEU A 243 -14.87 1.05 -27.29
N ALA A 244 -13.99 0.10 -27.55
CA ALA A 244 -13.75 -1.07 -26.72
C ALA A 244 -12.25 -1.27 -26.56
N ASN A 245 -11.80 -1.47 -25.34
CA ASN A 245 -10.41 -1.75 -24.97
C ASN A 245 -10.36 -2.90 -23.99
N VAL A 246 -9.46 -3.85 -24.21
CA VAL A 246 -9.22 -5.01 -23.34
C VAL A 246 -7.72 -5.20 -23.15
N GLY A 247 -7.31 -5.46 -21.93
CA GLY A 247 -5.94 -5.79 -21.57
C GLY A 247 -5.90 -7.02 -20.67
N TYR A 248 -4.97 -7.92 -20.96
CA TYR A 248 -4.67 -9.09 -20.14
C TYR A 248 -3.18 -9.15 -19.86
N GLN A 249 -2.83 -9.36 -18.60
CA GLN A 249 -1.43 -9.46 -18.17
C GLN A 249 -1.25 -10.48 -17.07
N THR A 250 -0.21 -11.30 -17.19
CA THR A 250 0.31 -12.12 -16.10
C THR A 250 1.71 -11.63 -15.72
N THR A 251 1.98 -11.59 -14.43
CA THR A 251 3.30 -11.26 -13.89
C THR A 251 3.68 -12.27 -12.83
N SER A 252 4.96 -12.60 -12.74
CA SER A 252 5.50 -13.46 -11.69
C SER A 252 6.42 -12.65 -10.79
N PHE A 253 6.68 -13.15 -9.59
CA PHE A 253 7.60 -12.51 -8.67
C PHE A 253 8.26 -13.51 -7.74
N ARG A 254 9.47 -13.17 -7.30
CA ARG A 254 10.13 -13.74 -6.13
C ARG A 254 10.75 -12.62 -5.31
N ASP A 255 10.68 -12.80 -3.99
CA ASP A 255 11.13 -11.86 -2.98
C ASP A 255 11.95 -12.64 -1.94
N ASP A 256 13.26 -12.40 -1.92
CA ASP A 256 14.17 -13.02 -0.97
C ASP A 256 14.54 -11.99 0.10
N VAL A 257 14.38 -12.35 1.36
CA VAL A 257 14.61 -11.47 2.49
C VAL A 257 15.43 -12.19 3.56
N VAL A 258 16.49 -11.55 4.07
CA VAL A 258 17.04 -11.87 5.40
C VAL A 258 16.38 -10.95 6.41
N VAL A 259 15.83 -11.52 7.46
CA VAL A 259 15.03 -10.81 8.48
C VAL A 259 15.78 -10.80 9.80
N VAL A 260 15.83 -9.65 10.44
CA VAL A 260 16.24 -9.47 11.85
C VAL A 260 15.04 -8.89 12.59
N GLU A 261 14.59 -9.60 13.62
CA GLU A 261 13.45 -9.11 14.41
C GLU A 261 13.85 -7.99 15.37
N PRO A 262 12.89 -7.23 15.89
CA PRO A 262 13.16 -6.10 16.76
C PRO A 262 14.06 -6.44 17.96
N PHE A 263 14.83 -5.45 18.37
CA PHE A 263 15.77 -5.58 19.47
C PHE A 263 15.06 -5.41 20.81
N TYR A 264 15.36 -6.32 21.75
CA TYR A 264 14.89 -6.29 23.12
C TYR A 264 16.00 -5.85 24.06
N GLN A 265 15.62 -5.14 25.11
CA GLN A 265 16.54 -4.83 26.20
C GLN A 265 16.78 -6.06 27.08
N GLN A 266 18.03 -6.35 27.29
CA GLN A 266 18.49 -7.35 28.27
C GLN A 266 19.48 -6.69 29.22
N GLY A 267 19.39 -6.99 30.49
CA GLY A 267 20.29 -6.31 31.42
C GLY A 267 20.13 -6.66 32.87
N PRO A 268 20.74 -5.85 33.76
CA PRO A 268 20.55 -6.00 35.20
C PRO A 268 19.05 -5.96 35.51
N VAL A 269 18.63 -6.85 36.42
CA VAL A 269 17.21 -7.07 36.73
C VAL A 269 16.51 -5.78 37.14
N ALA A 270 15.92 -5.11 36.19
CA ALA A 270 14.94 -4.05 36.39
C ALA A 270 13.56 -4.60 36.02
N PRO A 271 12.47 -4.05 36.55
CA PRO A 271 11.14 -4.47 36.19
C PRO A 271 10.92 -4.39 34.65
N GLY A 272 10.60 -5.55 34.05
CA GLY A 272 10.33 -5.66 32.60
C GLY A 272 11.56 -5.84 31.70
N VAL A 273 12.77 -5.92 32.23
CA VAL A 273 13.98 -6.27 31.50
C VAL A 273 14.26 -7.77 31.64
N GLN A 274 14.54 -8.45 30.54
CA GLN A 274 14.98 -9.85 30.60
C GLN A 274 16.34 -9.95 31.28
N GLY A 275 16.69 -11.11 31.80
CA GLY A 275 17.88 -11.33 32.59
C GLY A 275 19.20 -10.88 31.91
N PRO A 276 20.29 -10.72 32.68
CA PRO A 276 21.52 -10.17 32.15
C PRO A 276 22.16 -11.08 31.10
N VAL A 277 22.76 -10.46 30.11
CA VAL A 277 23.56 -11.16 29.08
C VAL A 277 24.92 -11.53 29.73
N PRO A 278 25.37 -12.79 29.72
CA PRO A 278 26.65 -13.22 30.26
C PRO A 278 27.82 -12.40 29.68
N GLY A 279 28.64 -11.88 30.60
CA GLY A 279 29.73 -10.95 30.30
C GLY A 279 29.34 -9.47 30.29
N TYR A 280 28.05 -9.17 30.41
CA TYR A 280 27.49 -7.81 30.44
C TYR A 280 26.45 -7.66 31.58
N GLU A 281 26.62 -8.35 32.69
CA GLU A 281 25.65 -8.48 33.78
C GLU A 281 25.27 -7.15 34.42
N ASN A 282 26.13 -6.15 34.32
CA ASN A 282 25.93 -4.80 34.88
C ASN A 282 25.51 -3.76 33.85
N GLN A 283 25.21 -4.16 32.59
CA GLN A 283 24.88 -3.29 31.50
C GLN A 283 23.57 -3.71 30.85
N THR A 284 22.80 -2.74 30.39
CA THR A 284 21.67 -3.01 29.53
C THR A 284 22.17 -3.08 28.07
N VAL A 285 21.88 -4.19 27.42
CA VAL A 285 22.24 -4.40 26.01
C VAL A 285 20.97 -4.66 25.19
N LEU A 286 21.08 -4.44 23.88
CA LEU A 286 20.01 -4.68 22.92
C LEU A 286 20.33 -5.93 22.11
N LEU A 287 19.56 -6.99 22.31
CA LEU A 287 19.66 -8.25 21.59
C LEU A 287 18.53 -8.35 20.56
N PRO A 288 18.79 -8.75 19.30
CA PRO A 288 17.70 -9.02 18.37
C PRO A 288 16.84 -10.18 18.88
N HIS A 289 15.52 -10.03 18.77
CA HIS A 289 14.57 -11.09 19.17
C HIS A 289 14.82 -12.40 18.41
N GLY A 290 15.42 -12.30 17.24
CA GLY A 290 15.82 -13.43 16.41
C GLY A 290 16.05 -13.01 14.98
N GLY A 291 16.08 -13.98 14.10
CA GLY A 291 16.23 -13.74 12.68
C GLY A 291 16.27 -15.01 11.86
N GLY A 292 16.35 -14.80 10.56
CA GLY A 292 16.34 -15.89 9.61
C GLY A 292 16.14 -15.39 8.18
N PHE A 293 15.42 -16.16 7.38
CA PHE A 293 15.12 -15.77 6.03
C PHE A 293 13.64 -15.99 5.68
N ARG A 294 13.18 -15.27 4.68
CA ARG A 294 11.89 -15.47 4.04
C ARG A 294 12.06 -15.48 2.53
N VAL A 295 11.42 -16.42 1.88
CA VAL A 295 11.23 -16.43 0.42
C VAL A 295 9.75 -16.40 0.15
N ALA A 296 9.29 -15.39 -0.59
CA ALA A 296 7.93 -15.33 -1.09
C ALA A 296 7.96 -15.32 -2.62
N TYR A 297 7.06 -16.03 -3.26
CA TYR A 297 6.97 -16.09 -4.71
C TYR A 297 5.53 -16.32 -5.12
N GLY A 298 5.22 -15.95 -6.34
CA GLY A 298 3.86 -16.11 -6.84
C GLY A 298 3.64 -15.50 -8.19
N ASP A 299 2.35 -15.39 -8.51
CA ASP A 299 1.89 -14.89 -9.79
C ASP A 299 0.76 -13.89 -9.58
N ARG A 300 0.63 -12.94 -10.50
CA ARG A 300 -0.51 -12.01 -10.60
C ARG A 300 -1.14 -12.14 -11.97
N GLU A 301 -2.45 -12.06 -12.01
CA GLU A 301 -3.24 -12.03 -13.25
C GLU A 301 -4.13 -10.79 -13.23
N ARG A 302 -4.13 -10.03 -14.32
CA ARG A 302 -4.98 -8.86 -14.52
C ARG A 302 -5.76 -9.01 -15.81
N LEU A 303 -7.07 -8.85 -15.73
CA LEU A 303 -7.93 -8.64 -16.89
C LEU A 303 -8.64 -7.31 -16.70
N SER A 304 -8.39 -6.38 -17.61
CA SER A 304 -8.98 -5.05 -17.54
C SER A 304 -9.73 -4.75 -18.83
N THR A 305 -10.96 -4.22 -18.71
CA THR A 305 -11.79 -3.86 -19.86
C THR A 305 -12.33 -2.45 -19.70
N ALA A 306 -12.36 -1.71 -20.80
CA ALA A 306 -12.99 -0.39 -20.86
C ALA A 306 -13.81 -0.28 -22.15
N GLY A 307 -14.99 0.29 -22.03
CA GLY A 307 -15.89 0.57 -23.15
C GLY A 307 -16.49 1.96 -23.04
N ALA A 308 -16.74 2.59 -24.17
CA ALA A 308 -17.43 3.87 -24.20
C ALA A 308 -18.29 4.02 -25.45
N VAL A 309 -19.42 4.68 -25.28
CA VAL A 309 -20.30 5.12 -26.35
C VAL A 309 -20.53 6.62 -26.18
N GLN A 310 -20.38 7.38 -27.25
CA GLN A 310 -20.72 8.79 -27.31
C GLN A 310 -21.68 9.01 -28.47
N TRP A 311 -22.69 9.86 -28.25
CA TRP A 311 -23.67 10.23 -29.26
C TRP A 311 -23.94 11.73 -29.23
N LYS A 312 -23.62 12.41 -30.33
CA LYS A 312 -23.93 13.82 -30.58
C LYS A 312 -25.05 13.94 -31.62
N PRO A 313 -26.34 13.99 -31.19
CA PRO A 313 -27.44 14.22 -32.10
C PRO A 313 -27.37 15.60 -32.75
N THR A 314 -26.75 16.56 -32.09
CA THR A 314 -26.45 17.91 -32.60
C THR A 314 -25.09 18.36 -32.02
N ASP A 315 -24.48 19.39 -32.59
CA ASP A 315 -23.22 19.97 -32.11
C ASP A 315 -23.33 20.48 -30.65
N ARG A 316 -24.55 20.71 -30.16
CA ARG A 316 -24.86 21.27 -28.84
C ARG A 316 -25.25 20.22 -27.79
N LEU A 317 -25.45 18.97 -28.18
CA LEU A 317 -25.95 17.94 -27.26
C LEU A 317 -25.15 16.65 -27.41
N GLU A 318 -24.54 16.18 -26.33
CA GLU A 318 -23.77 14.95 -26.28
C GLU A 318 -24.30 14.06 -25.17
N PHE A 319 -24.56 12.80 -25.48
CA PHE A 319 -24.78 11.70 -24.54
C PHE A 319 -23.57 10.81 -24.52
N TYR A 320 -23.22 10.31 -23.34
CA TYR A 320 -22.15 9.32 -23.19
C TYR A 320 -22.50 8.24 -22.19
N ALA A 321 -21.96 7.05 -22.42
CA ALA A 321 -21.94 5.95 -21.48
C ALA A 321 -20.54 5.33 -21.45
N GLN A 322 -20.10 4.94 -20.27
CA GLN A 322 -18.78 4.34 -20.05
C GLN A 322 -18.92 3.11 -19.17
N TYR A 323 -18.09 2.14 -19.44
CA TYR A 323 -17.95 0.90 -18.68
C TYR A 323 -16.46 0.69 -18.41
N PHE A 324 -16.13 0.34 -17.19
CA PHE A 324 -14.79 -0.08 -16.80
C PHE A 324 -14.90 -1.29 -15.87
N ARG A 325 -14.04 -2.29 -16.07
CA ARG A 325 -13.89 -3.42 -15.17
C ARG A 325 -12.43 -3.81 -15.04
N ALA A 326 -12.00 -4.04 -13.80
CA ALA A 326 -10.71 -4.57 -13.43
C ALA A 326 -10.91 -5.85 -12.60
N ASP A 327 -10.41 -6.97 -13.11
CA ASP A 327 -10.33 -8.25 -12.40
C ASP A 327 -8.85 -8.51 -12.08
N TYR A 328 -8.54 -8.71 -10.82
CA TYR A 328 -7.20 -8.93 -10.31
C TYR A 328 -7.12 -10.18 -9.46
N LYS A 329 -6.14 -11.03 -9.74
CA LYS A 329 -5.80 -12.19 -8.91
C LYS A 329 -4.36 -12.09 -8.44
N PHE A 330 -4.14 -12.47 -7.22
CA PHE A 330 -2.83 -12.53 -6.57
C PHE A 330 -2.70 -13.84 -5.84
N ASP A 331 -1.78 -14.67 -6.30
CA ASP A 331 -1.45 -15.95 -5.71
C ASP A 331 -0.02 -15.91 -5.20
N GLU A 332 0.16 -16.11 -3.91
CA GLU A 332 1.46 -16.11 -3.23
C GLU A 332 1.64 -17.41 -2.46
N ALA A 333 2.85 -17.92 -2.47
CA ALA A 333 3.33 -18.94 -1.56
C ALA A 333 4.74 -18.59 -1.10
N GLY A 334 5.16 -19.18 0.02
CA GLY A 334 6.51 -18.94 0.49
C GLY A 334 6.83 -19.68 1.78
N THR A 335 8.05 -19.47 2.23
CA THR A 335 8.57 -20.02 3.48
C THR A 335 9.26 -18.94 4.26
N SER A 336 8.95 -18.87 5.54
CA SER A 336 9.70 -18.10 6.53
C SER A 336 10.37 -19.06 7.49
N PHE A 337 11.68 -19.02 7.55
CA PHE A 337 12.48 -19.78 8.48
C PHE A 337 13.06 -18.84 9.49
N PHE A 338 12.72 -19.03 10.77
CA PHE A 338 13.00 -18.06 11.80
C PHE A 338 13.47 -18.72 13.10
N ALA A 339 14.58 -18.22 13.66
CA ALA A 339 15.12 -18.64 14.95
C ALA A 339 14.96 -17.52 15.99
N TYR A 340 14.45 -17.89 17.17
CA TYR A 340 14.17 -16.99 18.27
C TYR A 340 15.37 -16.84 19.20
N GLY A 341 15.77 -15.60 19.48
CA GLY A 341 16.96 -15.29 20.25
C GLY A 341 16.74 -14.65 21.62
N SER A 342 15.56 -14.09 21.88
CA SER A 342 15.33 -13.23 23.05
C SER A 342 15.44 -13.95 24.42
N ASP A 343 15.10 -15.23 24.44
CA ASP A 343 15.10 -16.03 25.71
C ASP A 343 16.22 -17.07 25.72
N VAL A 344 17.19 -16.95 24.82
CA VAL A 344 18.22 -17.95 24.63
C VAL A 344 19.56 -17.43 25.14
N PRO A 345 20.24 -18.13 26.01
CA PRO A 345 21.57 -17.75 26.46
C PRO A 345 22.61 -17.91 25.34
N PRO A 346 23.74 -17.19 25.39
CA PRO A 346 24.86 -17.48 24.51
C PRO A 346 25.34 -18.91 24.67
N ALA A 347 25.79 -19.51 23.59
CA ALA A 347 26.38 -20.85 23.65
C ALA A 347 27.60 -20.86 24.59
N GLN A 348 27.75 -21.95 25.30
CA GLN A 348 28.79 -22.07 26.32
C GLN A 348 30.20 -21.82 25.72
N GLY A 349 30.94 -20.90 26.33
CA GLY A 349 32.27 -20.50 25.89
C GLY A 349 32.31 -19.64 24.64
N ARG A 350 31.15 -19.14 24.19
CA ARG A 350 31.01 -18.29 22.98
C ARG A 350 30.20 -17.02 23.28
N PRO A 351 30.79 -16.04 24.00
CA PRO A 351 30.06 -14.84 24.42
C PRO A 351 29.59 -14.00 23.22
N PHE A 352 28.57 -13.20 23.43
CA PHE A 352 28.12 -12.19 22.46
C PHE A 352 29.16 -11.06 22.36
N THR A 353 29.26 -10.46 21.19
CA THR A 353 30.00 -9.21 21.03
C THR A 353 29.00 -8.04 20.99
N VAL A 354 29.29 -7.02 21.78
CA VAL A 354 28.45 -5.84 21.95
C VAL A 354 29.23 -4.61 21.48
N ASP A 355 28.59 -3.73 20.73
CA ASP A 355 29.21 -2.47 20.30
C ASP A 355 29.17 -1.39 21.40
N ASP A 356 29.81 -0.24 21.13
CA ASP A 356 29.87 0.90 22.04
C ASP A 356 28.49 1.52 22.36
N GLN A 357 27.46 1.15 21.60
CA GLN A 357 26.06 1.59 21.82
C GLN A 357 25.22 0.57 22.57
N GLY A 358 25.84 -0.52 23.03
CA GLY A 358 25.14 -1.59 23.75
C GLY A 358 24.35 -2.52 22.83
N ILE A 359 24.61 -2.57 21.53
CA ILE A 359 23.93 -3.46 20.60
C ILE A 359 24.74 -4.73 20.42
N VAL A 360 24.11 -5.88 20.61
CA VAL A 360 24.73 -7.19 20.34
C VAL A 360 24.89 -7.35 18.83
N ARG A 361 26.12 -7.53 18.36
CA ARG A 361 26.50 -7.57 16.95
C ARG A 361 26.67 -8.96 16.41
N THR A 362 27.35 -9.80 17.18
CA THR A 362 27.60 -11.20 16.80
C THR A 362 27.45 -12.11 18.00
N GLY A 363 27.15 -13.35 17.76
CA GLY A 363 27.10 -14.34 18.81
C GLY A 363 26.59 -15.69 18.37
N TYR A 364 26.56 -16.60 19.33
CA TYR A 364 26.04 -17.93 19.15
C TYR A 364 24.90 -18.14 20.14
N LEU A 365 23.70 -18.33 19.61
CA LEU A 365 22.52 -18.71 20.37
C LEU A 365 22.55 -20.21 20.62
N SER A 366 22.43 -20.62 21.86
CA SER A 366 22.40 -22.04 22.19
C SER A 366 21.01 -22.61 22.04
N ASN A 367 20.83 -23.45 21.03
CA ASN A 367 19.63 -24.23 20.84
C ASN A 367 18.35 -23.36 20.78
N PRO A 368 18.28 -22.31 19.91
CA PRO A 368 17.14 -21.42 19.82
C PRO A 368 15.92 -22.16 19.29
N GLY A 369 14.72 -21.80 19.75
CA GLY A 369 13.48 -22.21 19.11
C GLY A 369 13.48 -21.77 17.64
N THR A 370 13.11 -22.66 16.73
CA THR A 370 13.19 -22.38 15.29
C THR A 370 11.96 -22.92 14.58
N ASP A 371 11.31 -22.09 13.80
CA ASP A 371 10.13 -22.44 13.03
C ASP A 371 10.39 -22.35 11.53
N SER A 372 9.85 -23.30 10.80
CA SER A 372 9.67 -23.28 9.35
C SER A 372 8.18 -23.10 9.06
N VAL A 373 7.80 -21.91 8.65
CA VAL A 373 6.40 -21.54 8.34
C VAL A 373 6.22 -21.45 6.85
N ASN A 374 5.46 -22.39 6.29
CA ASN A 374 4.94 -22.23 4.95
C ASN A 374 3.69 -21.36 4.98
N PHE A 375 3.61 -20.41 4.08
CA PHE A 375 2.44 -19.56 3.93
C PHE A 375 1.97 -19.49 2.49
N GLY A 376 0.68 -19.33 2.31
CA GLY A 376 0.05 -19.08 1.02
C GLY A 376 -1.09 -18.09 1.15
N THR A 377 -1.25 -17.27 0.14
CA THR A 377 -2.35 -16.30 0.03
C THR A 377 -2.92 -16.33 -1.38
N ASN A 378 -4.22 -16.54 -1.48
CA ASN A 378 -4.99 -16.41 -2.73
C ASN A 378 -5.94 -15.23 -2.55
N ARG A 379 -5.80 -14.19 -3.38
CA ARG A 379 -6.66 -13.01 -3.36
C ARG A 379 -7.26 -12.75 -4.73
N LYS A 380 -8.55 -12.46 -4.75
CA LYS A 380 -9.29 -12.00 -5.93
C LYS A 380 -9.93 -10.66 -5.62
N THR A 381 -9.81 -9.73 -6.55
CA THR A 381 -10.45 -8.42 -6.48
C THR A 381 -11.11 -8.15 -7.82
N ASP A 382 -12.36 -7.76 -7.81
CA ASP A 382 -13.05 -7.23 -8.98
C ASP A 382 -13.68 -5.88 -8.67
N THR A 383 -13.60 -4.97 -9.63
CA THR A 383 -14.19 -3.64 -9.54
C THR A 383 -14.84 -3.30 -10.88
N THR A 384 -16.10 -2.95 -10.84
CA THR A 384 -16.89 -2.53 -12.01
C THR A 384 -17.37 -1.10 -11.81
N ASP A 385 -17.20 -0.26 -12.82
CA ASP A 385 -17.75 1.10 -12.92
C ASP A 385 -18.64 1.20 -14.15
N ILE A 386 -19.86 1.64 -13.95
CA ILE A 386 -20.80 1.98 -15.02
C ILE A 386 -21.22 3.43 -14.83
N SER A 387 -20.97 4.24 -15.84
CA SER A 387 -21.28 5.66 -15.75
C SER A 387 -21.85 6.20 -17.06
N GLY A 388 -22.62 7.27 -16.96
CA GLY A 388 -23.20 7.91 -18.14
C GLY A 388 -23.76 9.29 -17.83
N GLY A 389 -23.96 10.07 -18.89
CA GLY A 389 -24.43 11.42 -18.69
C GLY A 389 -24.76 12.15 -19.98
N VAL A 390 -25.07 13.42 -19.82
CA VAL A 390 -25.40 14.34 -20.89
C VAL A 390 -24.67 15.67 -20.70
N LYS A 391 -24.16 16.22 -21.79
CA LYS A 391 -23.63 17.58 -21.88
C LYS A 391 -24.46 18.36 -22.89
N TRP A 392 -24.99 19.46 -22.46
CA TRP A 392 -25.89 20.29 -23.30
C TRP A 392 -25.44 21.74 -23.29
N GLN A 393 -24.99 22.21 -24.48
CA GLN A 393 -24.73 23.63 -24.74
C GLN A 393 -26.07 24.34 -25.02
N VAL A 394 -26.72 24.79 -23.93
CA VAL A 394 -28.07 25.40 -24.01
C VAL A 394 -28.05 26.68 -24.84
N THR A 395 -27.04 27.53 -24.59
CA THR A 395 -26.74 28.73 -25.38
C THR A 395 -25.21 28.76 -25.58
N ASP A 396 -24.71 29.72 -26.38
CA ASP A 396 -23.27 29.88 -26.58
C ASP A 396 -22.51 30.15 -25.27
N ARG A 397 -23.23 30.62 -24.23
CA ARG A 397 -22.64 30.94 -22.89
C ARG A 397 -22.98 29.95 -21.80
N LEU A 398 -24.08 29.20 -21.92
CA LEU A 398 -24.56 28.28 -20.86
C LEU A 398 -24.40 26.84 -21.30
N ARG A 399 -23.62 26.08 -20.55
CA ARG A 399 -23.53 24.64 -20.67
C ARG A 399 -24.04 23.98 -19.38
N LEU A 400 -24.84 22.95 -19.55
CA LEU A 400 -25.33 22.09 -18.49
C LEU A 400 -24.73 20.69 -18.64
N SER A 401 -24.42 20.04 -17.55
CA SER A 401 -24.05 18.62 -17.55
C SER A 401 -24.71 17.87 -16.40
N LEU A 402 -25.16 16.66 -16.71
CA LEU A 402 -25.70 15.69 -15.76
C LEU A 402 -24.87 14.41 -15.87
N ASP A 403 -24.58 13.78 -14.76
CA ASP A 403 -23.77 12.57 -14.69
C ASP A 403 -24.29 11.62 -13.62
N TYR A 404 -24.27 10.32 -13.92
CA TYR A 404 -24.57 9.24 -12.99
C TYR A 404 -23.46 8.20 -13.05
N GLN A 405 -23.14 7.64 -11.90
CA GLN A 405 -22.14 6.58 -11.75
C GLN A 405 -22.61 5.53 -10.76
N HIS A 406 -22.37 4.28 -11.09
CA HIS A 406 -22.51 3.13 -10.19
C HIS A 406 -21.20 2.34 -10.13
N ILE A 407 -20.74 2.04 -8.92
CA ILE A 407 -19.55 1.21 -8.68
C ILE A 407 -19.94 0.03 -7.83
N ASP A 408 -19.46 -1.15 -8.20
CA ASP A 408 -19.50 -2.39 -7.43
C ASP A 408 -18.09 -2.98 -7.33
N SER A 409 -17.65 -3.36 -6.13
CA SER A 409 -16.34 -3.97 -5.93
C SER A 409 -16.38 -5.05 -4.87
N ASN A 410 -15.66 -6.16 -5.13
CA ASN A 410 -15.55 -7.30 -4.24
C ASN A 410 -14.09 -7.70 -4.03
N VAL A 411 -13.76 -8.13 -2.82
CA VAL A 411 -12.46 -8.70 -2.47
C VAL A 411 -12.69 -10.00 -1.73
N GLU A 412 -12.08 -11.08 -2.21
CA GLU A 412 -12.00 -12.35 -1.51
C GLU A 412 -10.54 -12.72 -1.31
N GLN A 413 -10.16 -13.07 -0.08
CA GLN A 413 -8.82 -13.52 0.26
C GLN A 413 -8.86 -14.73 1.17
N GLN A 414 -8.00 -15.70 0.89
CA GLN A 414 -7.69 -16.83 1.75
C GLN A 414 -6.19 -16.86 2.02
N THR A 415 -5.82 -16.98 3.28
CA THR A 415 -4.42 -17.14 3.70
C THR A 415 -4.33 -18.39 4.57
N LEU A 416 -3.32 -19.21 4.29
CA LEU A 416 -3.05 -20.44 5.01
C LEU A 416 -1.59 -20.48 5.40
N ASN A 417 -1.32 -20.72 6.69
CA ASN A 417 0.03 -20.95 7.19
C ASN A 417 0.10 -22.32 7.85
N LEU A 418 1.17 -23.06 7.56
CA LEU A 418 1.50 -24.34 8.17
C LEU A 418 2.88 -24.23 8.82
N THR A 419 2.98 -24.62 10.08
CA THR A 419 4.22 -24.53 10.86
C THR A 419 4.80 -25.89 11.20
N ALA A 420 6.07 -26.07 10.85
CA ALA A 420 6.92 -27.14 11.31
C ALA A 420 7.99 -26.53 12.21
N THR A 421 8.00 -26.91 13.51
CA THR A 421 8.95 -26.40 14.50
C THR A 421 10.15 -27.34 14.61
N ALA A 422 11.36 -26.80 14.48
CA ALA A 422 12.55 -27.58 14.70
C ALA A 422 12.66 -28.00 16.17
N LEU A 423 12.88 -29.28 16.41
CA LEU A 423 12.86 -29.88 17.73
C LEU A 423 14.05 -29.43 18.54
N ASN A 424 13.76 -28.93 19.74
CA ASN A 424 14.80 -28.52 20.69
C ASN A 424 15.11 -29.62 21.69
N PRO A 425 16.30 -30.21 21.68
CA PRO A 425 16.64 -31.31 22.58
C PRO A 425 16.96 -30.87 24.01
N ARG A 426 16.37 -29.79 24.52
CA ARG A 426 16.58 -29.38 25.94
C ARG A 426 16.16 -30.44 26.95
N THR A 427 15.46 -31.49 26.53
CA THR A 427 15.07 -32.61 27.37
C THR A 427 15.83 -33.87 26.92
N SER A 428 16.54 -34.47 27.86
CA SER A 428 17.40 -35.63 27.73
C SER A 428 16.63 -36.91 27.37
N VAL A 429 16.18 -37.05 26.14
CA VAL A 429 15.76 -38.35 25.63
C VAL A 429 16.85 -38.85 24.70
N ALA A 430 17.48 -39.95 25.11
CA ALA A 430 18.51 -40.58 24.33
C ALA A 430 17.98 -40.99 22.95
N GLY A 431 18.57 -40.44 21.92
CA GLY A 431 18.27 -40.77 20.52
C GLY A 431 17.64 -39.69 19.67
N PHE A 432 17.21 -38.58 20.25
CA PHE A 432 16.63 -37.44 19.51
C PHE A 432 17.50 -36.21 19.57
N GLY A 433 17.62 -35.55 18.45
CA GLY A 433 18.18 -34.23 18.15
C GLY A 433 19.47 -33.89 18.92
N GLN A 434 20.59 -33.77 18.26
CA GLN A 434 21.75 -33.12 18.85
C GLN A 434 21.44 -31.64 19.06
N PRO A 435 21.91 -31.01 20.17
CA PRO A 435 21.83 -29.56 20.33
C PRO A 435 22.44 -28.86 19.11
N TYR A 436 21.84 -27.79 18.68
CA TYR A 436 22.44 -26.96 17.66
C TYR A 436 22.60 -25.54 18.19
N ASP A 437 23.72 -24.93 17.79
CA ASP A 437 23.92 -23.51 18.02
C ASP A 437 23.67 -22.74 16.72
N LEU A 438 23.14 -21.55 16.86
CA LEU A 438 22.96 -20.62 15.76
C LEU A 438 23.95 -19.49 15.90
N PHE A 439 24.83 -19.33 14.92
CA PHE A 439 25.63 -18.13 14.77
C PHE A 439 24.82 -17.03 14.09
N PHE A 440 24.93 -15.82 14.62
CA PHE A 440 24.44 -14.62 13.92
C PHE A 440 25.51 -13.53 13.88
N ASP A 441 25.49 -12.76 12.80
CA ASP A 441 26.31 -11.57 12.60
C ASP A 441 25.47 -10.47 11.92
N ILE A 442 25.25 -9.38 12.65
CA ILE A 442 24.52 -8.20 12.18
C ILE A 442 25.41 -6.95 12.19
N SER A 443 26.74 -7.15 12.22
CA SER A 443 27.72 -6.06 12.20
C SER A 443 27.91 -5.43 10.83
N GLY A 444 27.66 -6.21 9.77
CA GLY A 444 27.75 -5.78 8.38
C GLY A 444 26.46 -5.25 7.79
N ASP A 445 26.54 -4.82 6.56
CA ASP A 445 25.40 -4.33 5.77
C ASP A 445 24.32 -5.40 5.52
N LYS A 446 24.72 -6.66 5.47
CA LYS A 446 23.87 -7.82 5.26
C LYS A 446 23.91 -8.70 6.51
N PRO A 447 22.77 -8.89 7.20
CA PRO A 447 22.70 -9.80 8.34
C PRO A 447 22.99 -11.25 7.91
N VAL A 448 23.65 -12.00 8.77
CA VAL A 448 24.01 -13.41 8.58
C VAL A 448 23.43 -14.23 9.72
N PHE A 449 22.82 -15.36 9.38
CA PHE A 449 22.39 -16.39 10.33
C PHE A 449 22.88 -17.74 9.81
N GLN A 450 23.50 -18.54 10.67
CA GLN A 450 24.12 -19.81 10.25
C GLN A 450 24.00 -20.87 11.32
N SER A 451 23.58 -22.07 10.95
CA SER A 451 23.64 -23.23 11.83
C SER A 451 25.07 -23.71 11.99
N THR A 452 25.47 -24.01 13.22
CA THR A 452 26.78 -24.62 13.51
C THR A 452 26.78 -26.14 13.42
N THR A 453 25.59 -26.76 13.27
CA THR A 453 25.41 -28.21 13.13
C THR A 453 25.02 -28.54 11.69
N PRO A 454 25.98 -28.99 10.86
CA PRO A 454 25.71 -29.32 9.48
C PRO A 454 24.58 -30.36 9.32
N GLY A 455 23.65 -30.11 8.40
CA GLY A 455 22.60 -31.05 8.07
C GLY A 455 21.43 -31.14 9.09
N TYR A 456 21.50 -30.40 10.20
CA TYR A 456 20.43 -30.45 11.22
C TYR A 456 19.06 -30.12 10.63
N PHE A 457 18.97 -29.00 9.93
CA PHE A 457 17.72 -28.51 9.32
C PHE A 457 17.36 -29.22 8.03
N SER A 458 18.24 -30.05 7.49
CA SER A 458 17.96 -30.86 6.29
C SER A 458 17.30 -32.20 6.61
N ASN A 459 17.24 -32.58 7.89
CA ASN A 459 16.64 -33.83 8.33
C ASN A 459 15.18 -33.64 8.76
N PRO A 460 14.18 -34.20 8.05
CA PRO A 460 12.77 -34.05 8.41
C PRO A 460 12.41 -34.68 9.77
N ALA A 461 13.24 -35.56 10.32
CA ALA A 461 13.05 -36.10 11.66
C ALA A 461 13.32 -35.08 12.77
N ASN A 462 13.93 -33.96 12.45
CA ASN A 462 14.16 -32.89 13.41
C ASN A 462 13.03 -31.84 13.44
N TYR A 463 11.86 -32.10 12.84
CA TYR A 463 10.73 -31.16 12.83
C TYR A 463 9.46 -31.82 13.35
N GLY A 464 8.81 -31.16 14.28
CA GLY A 464 7.45 -31.46 14.72
C GLY A 464 6.43 -30.60 13.98
N LEU A 465 5.29 -31.19 13.62
CA LEU A 465 4.18 -30.52 12.97
C LEU A 465 3.31 -29.84 14.04
N THR A 466 3.34 -28.49 14.14
CA THR A 466 2.85 -27.80 15.33
C THR A 466 1.55 -27.06 15.13
N ALA A 467 1.39 -26.30 14.04
CA ALA A 467 0.25 -25.40 13.91
C ALA A 467 -0.21 -25.13 12.49
N ILE A 468 -1.46 -24.77 12.36
CA ILE A 468 -2.10 -24.24 11.14
C ILE A 468 -2.83 -22.94 11.46
N LEU A 469 -2.76 -21.95 10.56
CA LEU A 469 -3.57 -20.73 10.58
C LEU A 469 -4.39 -20.65 9.31
N PRO A 470 -5.67 -20.97 9.31
CA PRO A 470 -6.60 -20.64 8.24
C PRO A 470 -7.23 -19.26 8.47
N TYR A 471 -7.05 -18.35 7.52
CA TYR A 471 -7.64 -17.01 7.54
C TYR A 471 -8.38 -16.74 6.23
N ALA A 472 -9.58 -16.22 6.33
CA ALA A 472 -10.38 -15.80 5.19
C ALA A 472 -10.91 -14.37 5.38
N GLU A 473 -11.00 -13.63 4.27
CA GLU A 473 -11.55 -12.29 4.21
C GLU A 473 -12.48 -12.18 3.01
N ARG A 474 -13.61 -11.47 3.19
CA ARG A 474 -14.55 -11.13 2.14
C ARG A 474 -15.12 -9.74 2.37
N ASN A 475 -14.86 -8.85 1.43
CA ASN A 475 -15.31 -7.47 1.49
C ASN A 475 -16.13 -7.14 0.24
N ASP A 476 -17.24 -6.43 0.45
CA ASP A 476 -18.13 -5.97 -0.61
C ASP A 476 -18.30 -4.44 -0.44
N ALA A 477 -18.22 -3.66 -1.51
CA ALA A 477 -18.44 -2.22 -1.48
C ALA A 477 -19.16 -1.72 -2.73
N GLN A 478 -20.12 -0.82 -2.53
CA GLN A 478 -20.95 -0.24 -3.60
C GLN A 478 -21.07 1.27 -3.43
N SER A 479 -21.27 1.98 -4.55
CA SER A 479 -21.52 3.42 -4.54
C SER A 479 -22.38 3.86 -5.70
N ASP A 480 -23.37 4.71 -5.42
CA ASP A 480 -24.16 5.45 -6.40
C ASP A 480 -23.89 6.94 -6.28
N ALA A 481 -23.66 7.61 -7.41
CA ALA A 481 -23.37 9.04 -7.43
C ALA A 481 -24.17 9.76 -8.54
N PHE A 482 -24.71 10.93 -8.19
CA PHE A 482 -25.41 11.83 -9.11
C PHE A 482 -24.79 13.22 -9.07
N ARG A 483 -24.58 13.83 -10.22
CA ARG A 483 -24.02 15.17 -10.34
C ARG A 483 -24.76 16.01 -11.37
N ALA A 484 -24.82 17.31 -11.08
CA ALA A 484 -25.29 18.33 -12.00
C ALA A 484 -24.38 19.55 -11.92
N ASP A 485 -23.93 20.04 -13.06
CA ASP A 485 -23.15 21.27 -13.19
C ASP A 485 -23.77 22.21 -14.20
N ALA A 486 -23.58 23.53 -13.98
CA ALA A 486 -23.90 24.60 -14.91
C ALA A 486 -22.67 25.52 -15.02
N ASP A 487 -22.21 25.72 -16.26
CA ASP A 487 -21.12 26.62 -16.62
C ASP A 487 -21.67 27.78 -17.42
N TRP A 488 -21.42 29.01 -16.94
CA TRP A 488 -21.76 30.24 -17.64
C TRP A 488 -20.49 31.01 -18.01
N ASN A 489 -20.26 31.16 -19.31
CA ASN A 489 -19.11 31.90 -19.86
C ASN A 489 -19.50 33.35 -20.20
N PHE A 490 -18.58 34.28 -19.98
CA PHE A 490 -18.74 35.68 -20.35
C PHE A 490 -17.75 36.00 -21.46
N ASP A 491 -18.23 36.69 -22.51
CA ASP A 491 -17.39 37.02 -23.65
C ASP A 491 -16.37 38.11 -23.33
N GLU A 492 -16.74 39.05 -22.42
CA GLU A 492 -15.91 40.19 -22.06
C GLU A 492 -15.94 40.46 -20.54
N GLY A 493 -14.99 41.24 -20.07
CA GLY A 493 -14.91 41.68 -18.69
C GLY A 493 -13.91 40.89 -17.83
N PHE A 494 -13.83 41.26 -16.56
CA PHE A 494 -12.94 40.67 -15.57
C PHE A 494 -13.34 39.23 -15.22
N ILE A 495 -14.64 38.97 -15.06
CA ILE A 495 -15.15 37.62 -14.80
C ILE A 495 -15.23 36.90 -16.14
N LYS A 496 -14.58 35.75 -16.25
CA LYS A 496 -14.54 34.93 -17.47
C LYS A 496 -15.61 33.84 -17.45
N ASN A 497 -15.79 33.19 -16.32
CA ASN A 497 -16.83 32.17 -16.15
C ASN A 497 -17.32 32.08 -14.70
N ILE A 498 -18.53 31.55 -14.55
CA ILE A 498 -19.09 31.13 -13.28
C ILE A 498 -19.56 29.70 -13.45
N ARG A 499 -19.04 28.81 -12.58
CA ARG A 499 -19.44 27.42 -12.56
C ARG A 499 -20.06 27.08 -11.19
N VAL A 500 -21.24 26.48 -11.23
CA VAL A 500 -21.92 25.94 -10.04
C VAL A 500 -22.20 24.48 -10.26
N GLY A 501 -22.18 23.70 -9.18
CA GLY A 501 -22.54 22.30 -9.29
C GLY A 501 -22.95 21.72 -7.96
N ALA A 502 -23.68 20.61 -8.03
CA ALA A 502 -24.13 19.85 -6.88
C ALA A 502 -23.92 18.35 -7.11
N ARG A 503 -23.66 17.62 -6.03
CA ARG A 503 -23.46 16.18 -6.07
C ARG A 503 -24.02 15.48 -4.82
N TYR A 504 -24.62 14.32 -5.06
CA TYR A 504 -25.01 13.35 -4.04
C TYR A 504 -24.29 12.03 -4.26
N THR A 505 -23.83 11.40 -3.18
CA THR A 505 -23.26 10.04 -3.19
C THR A 505 -23.80 9.24 -2.02
N ASP A 506 -24.16 7.99 -2.30
CA ASP A 506 -24.48 6.96 -1.31
C ASP A 506 -23.52 5.81 -1.47
N ARG A 507 -22.70 5.52 -0.44
CA ARG A 507 -21.68 4.49 -0.47
C ARG A 507 -21.82 3.56 0.73
N SER A 508 -21.67 2.26 0.49
CA SER A 508 -21.64 1.24 1.53
C SER A 508 -20.44 0.32 1.36
N ALA A 509 -19.92 -0.17 2.48
CA ALA A 509 -18.89 -1.19 2.51
C ALA A 509 -19.18 -2.18 3.64
N VAL A 510 -19.00 -3.46 3.36
CA VAL A 510 -19.15 -4.55 4.33
C VAL A 510 -17.85 -5.34 4.34
N ASN A 511 -17.18 -5.33 5.49
CA ASN A 511 -15.93 -6.04 5.69
C ASN A 511 -16.18 -7.25 6.59
N ARG A 512 -15.73 -8.43 6.17
CA ARG A 512 -15.83 -9.69 6.91
C ARG A 512 -14.49 -10.38 6.92
N ASN A 513 -14.03 -10.84 8.09
CA ASN A 513 -12.88 -11.73 8.14
C ASN A 513 -12.95 -12.67 9.35
N THR A 514 -12.20 -13.76 9.28
CA THR A 514 -12.18 -14.83 10.28
C THR A 514 -11.18 -14.58 11.41
N THR A 515 -10.71 -13.37 11.57
CA THR A 515 -9.69 -12.94 12.51
C THR A 515 -8.32 -13.59 12.25
N TYR A 516 -7.39 -12.78 11.76
CA TYR A 516 -6.00 -13.19 11.63
C TYR A 516 -5.35 -13.46 13.00
N GLY A 517 -4.47 -14.48 13.07
CA GLY A 517 -3.78 -14.86 14.31
C GLY A 517 -4.49 -15.94 15.13
N THR A 518 -5.58 -16.53 14.62
CA THR A 518 -6.24 -17.67 15.29
C THR A 518 -5.55 -18.97 14.87
N TRP A 519 -4.42 -19.25 15.53
CA TRP A 519 -3.66 -20.48 15.30
C TRP A 519 -4.36 -21.68 15.93
N THR A 520 -4.42 -22.77 15.17
CA THR A 520 -4.88 -24.07 15.67
C THR A 520 -3.68 -25.00 15.80
N ALA A 521 -3.46 -25.56 16.99
CA ALA A 521 -2.43 -26.54 17.20
C ALA A 521 -2.76 -27.84 16.45
N ILE A 522 -1.86 -28.34 15.62
CA ILE A 522 -1.93 -29.64 14.96
C ILE A 522 -1.41 -30.71 15.92
N GLY A 523 -0.25 -30.43 16.55
CA GLY A 523 0.41 -31.31 17.48
C GLY A 523 1.13 -30.54 18.58
N SER A 524 1.81 -31.25 19.45
CA SER A 524 2.69 -30.69 20.47
C SER A 524 4.02 -30.24 19.84
N THR A 525 4.77 -29.41 20.55
CA THR A 525 6.13 -29.02 20.16
C THR A 525 7.14 -30.19 20.29
N CYS A 526 6.67 -31.39 20.60
CA CYS A 526 7.49 -32.56 20.84
C CYS A 526 8.61 -32.35 21.91
N ALA A 527 8.44 -31.34 22.75
CA ALA A 527 9.45 -30.94 23.74
C ALA A 527 9.53 -31.88 24.96
N ASN A 528 8.50 -32.68 25.15
CA ASN A 528 8.39 -33.67 26.23
C ASN A 528 8.05 -35.04 25.67
N TRP A 529 9.03 -35.74 25.22
CA TRP A 529 8.93 -37.06 24.61
C TRP A 529 8.37 -38.20 25.50
N SER A 530 8.10 -37.92 26.78
CA SER A 530 7.54 -38.87 27.71
C SER A 530 6.02 -39.06 27.63
N SER A 531 5.33 -38.22 26.85
CA SER A 531 3.90 -38.39 26.61
C SER A 531 3.64 -38.24 25.11
N ASP A 532 3.62 -39.32 24.42
CA ASP A 532 3.55 -39.44 22.96
C ASP A 532 2.28 -38.93 22.31
N ALA A 533 1.32 -38.46 23.08
CA ALA A 533 0.07 -37.96 22.51
C ALA A 533 0.28 -36.60 21.82
N GLY A 534 0.24 -36.59 20.51
CA GLY A 534 0.24 -35.38 19.68
C GLY A 534 1.58 -34.88 19.20
N CYS A 535 2.67 -35.64 19.33
CA CYS A 535 3.93 -35.37 18.65
C CYS A 535 3.88 -36.03 17.25
N TYR A 536 3.90 -35.26 16.20
CA TYR A 536 3.91 -35.70 14.81
C TYR A 536 5.17 -35.21 14.13
N LEU A 537 6.05 -36.12 13.68
CA LEU A 537 7.27 -35.75 13.00
C LEU A 537 7.05 -35.57 11.49
N LEU A 538 7.70 -34.59 10.91
CA LEU A 538 7.64 -34.36 9.47
C LEU A 538 8.14 -35.58 8.68
N SER A 539 9.09 -36.33 9.23
CA SER A 539 9.61 -37.58 8.64
C SER A 539 8.58 -38.73 8.58
N GLU A 540 7.53 -38.72 9.39
CA GLU A 540 6.46 -39.71 9.38
C GLU A 540 5.47 -39.46 8.24
N PHE A 541 5.50 -38.25 7.67
CA PHE A 541 4.60 -37.82 6.58
C PHE A 541 5.37 -37.30 5.36
N PRO A 542 6.25 -38.14 4.75
CA PRO A 542 7.12 -37.69 3.65
C PRO A 542 6.36 -37.16 2.44
N GLN A 543 5.09 -37.58 2.26
CA GLN A 543 4.23 -37.07 1.21
C GLN A 543 3.88 -35.57 1.39
N TYR A 544 3.98 -35.03 2.60
CA TYR A 544 3.69 -33.63 2.92
C TYR A 544 4.97 -32.83 3.17
N ALA A 545 6.14 -33.46 3.15
CA ALA A 545 7.43 -32.83 3.35
C ALA A 545 8.12 -32.50 2.04
N GLU A 546 8.86 -31.40 2.04
CA GLU A 546 9.85 -31.07 1.01
C GLU A 546 10.98 -30.21 1.55
N ALA A 547 12.12 -30.22 0.87
CA ALA A 547 13.18 -29.25 1.12
C ALA A 547 12.86 -27.92 0.44
N ASN A 548 13.17 -26.80 1.10
CA ASN A 548 12.99 -25.48 0.47
C ASN A 548 13.79 -25.39 -0.83
N ARG A 549 13.10 -25.22 -1.94
CA ARG A 549 13.67 -25.25 -3.30
C ARG A 549 14.59 -24.07 -3.62
N PHE A 550 14.42 -22.95 -2.92
CA PHE A 550 15.18 -21.73 -3.17
C PHE A 550 16.40 -21.56 -2.25
N GLN A 551 16.63 -22.52 -1.34
CA GLN A 551 17.71 -22.40 -0.35
C GLN A 551 19.09 -22.28 -0.98
N ASN A 552 19.32 -22.94 -2.14
CA ASN A 552 20.63 -22.96 -2.78
C ASN A 552 20.96 -21.70 -3.57
N ASP A 553 19.95 -20.88 -3.92
CA ASP A 553 20.10 -19.64 -4.67
C ASP A 553 19.51 -18.42 -3.94
N LEU A 554 19.22 -18.56 -2.65
CA LEU A 554 18.73 -17.46 -1.81
C LEU A 554 19.62 -16.24 -1.97
N LEU A 555 19.01 -15.07 -2.17
CA LEU A 555 19.70 -13.82 -2.51
C LEU A 555 20.71 -14.00 -3.68
N ARG A 556 20.30 -14.72 -4.74
CA ARG A 556 21.16 -15.09 -5.90
C ARG A 556 22.39 -15.91 -5.52
N GLY A 557 22.29 -16.72 -4.47
CA GLY A 557 23.37 -17.54 -3.93
C GLY A 557 24.39 -16.78 -3.06
N ASP A 558 24.17 -15.49 -2.82
CA ASP A 558 25.07 -14.65 -2.05
C ASP A 558 25.17 -15.07 -0.56
N VAL A 559 24.10 -15.63 -0.01
CA VAL A 559 24.04 -16.16 1.37
C VAL A 559 23.99 -17.68 1.43
N ARG A 560 24.27 -18.38 0.34
CA ARG A 560 24.20 -19.86 0.29
C ARG A 560 24.90 -20.56 1.43
N ASN A 561 26.09 -20.12 1.76
CA ASN A 561 26.94 -20.70 2.80
C ASN A 561 26.73 -20.10 4.18
N THR A 562 25.86 -19.09 4.32
CA THR A 562 25.63 -18.35 5.55
C THR A 562 24.26 -18.67 6.18
N VAL A 563 23.40 -19.36 5.45
CA VAL A 563 22.08 -19.76 5.92
C VAL A 563 22.08 -21.24 6.31
N PHE A 564 21.00 -21.69 6.89
CA PHE A 564 20.79 -22.98 7.58
C PHE A 564 20.99 -24.25 6.74
N GLY A 565 21.28 -24.14 5.45
CA GLY A 565 21.25 -25.24 4.47
C GLY A 565 19.83 -25.53 4.03
N PRO A 566 19.58 -26.56 3.22
CA PRO A 566 18.24 -26.88 2.72
C PRO A 566 17.33 -27.26 3.89
N VAL A 567 16.51 -26.30 4.33
CA VAL A 567 15.55 -26.50 5.43
C VAL A 567 14.37 -27.33 4.96
N GLN A 568 13.86 -28.16 5.86
CA GLN A 568 12.67 -28.95 5.62
C GLN A 568 11.41 -28.15 5.97
N GLN A 569 10.35 -28.37 5.23
CA GLN A 569 9.09 -27.66 5.34
C GLN A 569 7.92 -28.50 4.88
N PHE A 570 6.70 -28.05 5.12
CA PHE A 570 5.55 -28.54 4.38
C PHE A 570 5.68 -28.26 2.88
N ARG A 571 5.03 -29.08 2.05
CA ARG A 571 4.99 -28.80 0.61
C ARG A 571 4.26 -27.50 0.32
N ASP A 572 4.82 -26.69 -0.55
CA ASP A 572 4.22 -25.42 -1.00
C ASP A 572 2.82 -25.62 -1.61
N SER A 573 2.58 -26.79 -2.25
CA SER A 573 1.26 -27.11 -2.80
C SER A 573 0.14 -27.22 -1.77
N LEU A 574 0.46 -27.45 -0.50
CA LEU A 574 -0.54 -27.47 0.58
C LEU A 574 -1.03 -26.06 0.90
N VAL A 575 -0.14 -25.08 1.02
CA VAL A 575 -0.56 -23.71 1.32
C VAL A 575 -1.21 -22.99 0.15
N GLN A 576 -1.04 -23.51 -1.07
CA GLN A 576 -1.73 -23.05 -2.27
C GLN A 576 -3.11 -23.69 -2.47
N ASN A 577 -3.40 -24.78 -1.74
CA ASN A 577 -4.67 -25.51 -1.82
C ASN A 577 -5.18 -25.86 -0.41
N SER A 578 -6.10 -25.08 0.09
CA SER A 578 -6.65 -25.22 1.44
C SER A 578 -7.32 -26.57 1.70
N ASP A 579 -8.01 -27.15 0.71
CA ASP A 579 -8.66 -28.44 0.87
C ASP A 579 -7.64 -29.56 1.06
N ALA A 580 -6.53 -29.51 0.29
CA ALA A 580 -5.42 -30.44 0.44
C ALA A 580 -4.72 -30.30 1.80
N ALA A 581 -4.56 -29.06 2.28
CA ALA A 581 -3.98 -28.79 3.60
C ALA A 581 -4.86 -29.32 4.74
N PHE A 582 -6.17 -29.07 4.69
CA PHE A 582 -7.10 -29.58 5.70
C PHE A 582 -7.18 -31.11 5.71
N ALA A 583 -7.17 -31.72 4.52
CA ALA A 583 -7.08 -33.18 4.41
C ALA A 583 -5.77 -33.74 4.99
N ALA A 584 -4.64 -33.07 4.74
CA ALA A 584 -3.35 -33.43 5.32
C ALA A 584 -3.37 -33.33 6.86
N VAL A 585 -3.86 -32.23 7.42
CA VAL A 585 -3.97 -32.05 8.87
C VAL A 585 -4.89 -33.12 9.49
N LYS A 586 -6.00 -33.43 8.85
CA LYS A 586 -6.90 -34.51 9.29
C LYS A 586 -6.20 -35.88 9.30
N GLN A 587 -5.38 -36.16 8.29
CA GLN A 587 -4.59 -37.40 8.24
C GLN A 587 -3.49 -37.43 9.31
N ILE A 588 -2.85 -36.32 9.61
CA ILE A 588 -1.77 -36.21 10.59
C ILE A 588 -2.31 -36.34 12.02
N SER A 589 -3.32 -35.54 12.39
CA SER A 589 -3.74 -35.35 13.79
C SER A 589 -5.17 -35.84 14.06
N GLY A 590 -5.91 -36.27 13.06
CA GLY A 590 -7.32 -36.62 13.17
C GLY A 590 -8.26 -35.40 13.30
N GLN A 591 -7.71 -34.19 13.36
CA GLN A 591 -8.50 -32.97 13.54
C GLN A 591 -9.18 -32.54 12.23
N ASP A 592 -10.45 -32.19 12.34
CA ASP A 592 -11.24 -31.68 11.21
C ASP A 592 -11.18 -30.14 11.23
N ILE A 593 -10.28 -29.58 10.44
CA ILE A 593 -10.04 -28.14 10.36
C ILE A 593 -10.61 -27.58 9.06
N SER A 594 -11.13 -26.38 9.13
CA SER A 594 -11.64 -25.61 8.01
C SER A 594 -11.48 -24.11 8.25
N PHE A 595 -11.73 -23.30 7.24
CA PHE A 595 -11.93 -21.86 7.50
C PHE A 595 -13.10 -21.66 8.46
N ARG A 596 -12.91 -20.75 9.41
CA ARG A 596 -14.00 -20.39 10.34
C ARG A 596 -15.13 -19.71 9.56
N SER A 597 -16.35 -19.84 10.07
CA SER A 597 -17.48 -19.11 9.51
C SER A 597 -17.32 -17.61 9.76
N PHE A 598 -17.70 -16.79 8.77
CA PHE A 598 -17.86 -15.34 8.94
C PHE A 598 -18.98 -14.97 9.95
N ASP A 599 -19.86 -15.92 10.29
CA ASP A 599 -20.92 -15.73 11.29
C ASP A 599 -20.48 -16.13 12.70
N ALA A 600 -19.24 -16.63 12.87
CA ALA A 600 -18.74 -16.98 14.19
C ALA A 600 -18.71 -15.74 15.12
N PRO A 601 -18.97 -15.89 16.43
CA PRO A 601 -19.03 -14.76 17.37
C PRO A 601 -17.77 -13.91 17.41
N ASP A 602 -16.62 -14.52 17.17
CA ASP A 602 -15.31 -13.85 17.15
C ASP A 602 -14.84 -13.48 15.75
N ALA A 603 -15.63 -13.78 14.71
CA ALA A 603 -15.39 -13.30 13.37
C ALA A 603 -15.67 -11.79 13.26
N PHE A 604 -15.07 -11.22 12.25
CA PHE A 604 -15.10 -9.82 11.96
C PHE A 604 -16.29 -9.49 11.07
N LEU A 605 -17.16 -8.59 11.50
CA LEU A 605 -18.19 -8.00 10.66
C LEU A 605 -18.29 -6.50 10.95
N GLY A 606 -18.02 -5.68 9.94
CA GLY A 606 -18.24 -4.24 10.01
C GLY A 606 -18.95 -3.76 8.77
N THR A 607 -20.05 -3.04 8.95
CA THR A 607 -20.78 -2.37 7.88
C THR A 607 -20.65 -0.88 8.06
N ILE A 608 -20.21 -0.18 7.02
CA ILE A 608 -20.13 1.29 7.01
C ILE A 608 -21.02 1.80 5.88
N LYS A 609 -21.85 2.79 6.20
CA LYS A 609 -22.63 3.56 5.22
C LYS A 609 -22.22 5.01 5.29
N GLU A 610 -22.07 5.64 4.13
CA GLU A 610 -21.66 7.03 4.04
C GLU A 610 -22.48 7.74 2.96
N LYS A 611 -23.17 8.82 3.34
CA LYS A 611 -23.84 9.73 2.41
C LYS A 611 -23.13 11.06 2.38
N THR A 612 -22.94 11.57 1.18
CA THR A 612 -22.29 12.86 0.98
C THR A 612 -23.13 13.74 0.09
N TYR A 613 -23.33 14.98 0.55
CA TYR A 613 -23.97 16.06 -0.19
C TYR A 613 -22.97 17.18 -0.37
N ALA A 614 -22.70 17.59 -1.60
CA ALA A 614 -21.76 18.65 -1.90
C ALA A 614 -22.36 19.63 -2.90
N ALA A 615 -22.01 20.91 -2.73
CA ALA A 615 -22.30 21.94 -3.70
C ALA A 615 -21.11 22.91 -3.78
N PHE A 616 -20.89 23.49 -4.96
CA PHE A 616 -19.81 24.44 -5.15
C PHE A 616 -20.18 25.62 -6.03
N LEU A 617 -19.48 26.71 -5.82
CA LEU A 617 -19.39 27.87 -6.69
C LEU A 617 -17.93 28.13 -7.02
N ARG A 618 -17.60 28.28 -8.30
CA ARG A 618 -16.29 28.68 -8.80
C ARG A 618 -16.47 29.86 -9.74
N VAL A 619 -15.67 30.91 -9.58
CA VAL A 619 -15.64 32.09 -10.42
C VAL A 619 -14.24 32.17 -11.05
N GLY A 620 -14.17 32.04 -12.34
CA GLY A 620 -12.97 32.28 -13.15
C GLY A 620 -12.87 33.77 -13.49
N PHE A 621 -11.68 34.31 -13.38
CA PHE A 621 -11.40 35.72 -13.69
C PHE A 621 -10.11 35.84 -14.50
N GLY A 622 -9.99 36.94 -15.23
CA GLY A 622 -8.77 37.26 -15.96
C GLY A 622 -8.82 38.68 -16.51
N SER A 623 -7.67 39.31 -16.57
CA SER A 623 -7.46 40.66 -17.03
C SER A 623 -5.98 40.89 -17.35
N GLU A 624 -5.67 42.11 -17.69
CA GLU A 624 -4.32 42.61 -17.86
C GLU A 624 -4.06 43.73 -16.86
N LEU A 625 -2.91 43.71 -16.19
CA LEU A 625 -2.48 44.78 -15.27
C LEU A 625 -1.01 45.16 -15.58
N ALA A 626 -0.75 46.38 -15.87
CA ALA A 626 0.59 46.90 -16.19
C ALA A 626 1.27 46.12 -17.36
N GLY A 627 0.51 45.75 -18.38
CA GLY A 627 1.00 44.96 -19.53
C GLY A 627 1.22 43.45 -19.26
N MET A 628 0.91 42.97 -18.07
CA MET A 628 0.97 41.56 -17.71
C MET A 628 -0.43 40.96 -17.67
N ARG A 629 -0.64 39.91 -18.45
CA ARG A 629 -1.86 39.10 -18.39
C ARG A 629 -1.88 38.31 -17.09
N PHE A 630 -3.03 38.23 -16.46
CA PHE A 630 -3.26 37.32 -15.34
C PHE A 630 -4.65 36.67 -15.44
N ASP A 631 -4.75 35.46 -14.95
CA ASP A 631 -6.01 34.74 -14.83
C ASP A 631 -6.00 33.84 -13.57
N GLY A 632 -7.15 33.29 -13.27
CA GLY A 632 -7.27 32.43 -12.12
C GLY A 632 -8.73 32.12 -11.78
N ASN A 633 -8.89 31.46 -10.62
CA ASN A 633 -10.21 31.18 -10.09
C ASN A 633 -10.25 31.32 -8.57
N VAL A 634 -11.43 31.65 -8.06
CA VAL A 634 -11.78 31.56 -6.66
C VAL A 634 -13.05 30.75 -6.51
N GLY A 635 -13.14 29.98 -5.44
CA GLY A 635 -14.32 29.16 -5.24
C GLY A 635 -14.53 28.71 -3.81
N LEU A 636 -15.72 28.23 -3.56
CA LEU A 636 -16.13 27.67 -2.28
C LEU A 636 -16.91 26.39 -2.54
N ARG A 637 -16.52 25.32 -1.84
CA ARG A 637 -17.24 24.05 -1.81
C ARG A 637 -17.78 23.80 -0.41
N GLY A 638 -19.09 23.58 -0.29
CA GLY A 638 -19.75 23.12 0.93
C GLY A 638 -20.00 21.61 0.84
N VAL A 639 -19.68 20.89 1.91
CA VAL A 639 -19.83 19.42 1.97
C VAL A 639 -20.46 19.03 3.29
N ARG A 640 -21.52 18.24 3.22
CA ARG A 640 -22.10 17.51 4.36
C ARG A 640 -21.83 16.03 4.19
N THR A 641 -21.31 15.39 5.23
CA THR A 641 -21.09 13.93 5.29
C THR A 641 -21.86 13.34 6.46
N GLU A 642 -22.53 12.23 6.22
CA GLU A 642 -23.27 11.44 7.19
C GLU A 642 -22.70 10.03 7.16
N THR A 643 -22.11 9.58 8.28
CA THR A 643 -21.50 8.26 8.39
C THR A 643 -22.20 7.45 9.48
N GLU A 644 -22.51 6.21 9.16
CA GLU A 644 -23.05 5.22 10.08
C GLU A 644 -22.21 3.96 10.01
N GLY A 645 -21.79 3.43 11.17
CA GLY A 645 -21.06 2.19 11.32
C GLY A 645 -21.81 1.22 12.21
N LEU A 646 -21.91 -0.03 11.77
CA LEU A 646 -22.45 -1.15 12.51
C LEU A 646 -21.42 -2.28 12.57
N GLY A 647 -21.11 -2.77 13.75
CA GLY A 647 -20.17 -3.85 13.98
C GLY A 647 -20.46 -4.63 15.24
N ARG A 648 -19.46 -5.36 15.74
CA ARG A 648 -19.60 -6.24 16.89
C ARG A 648 -18.64 -5.86 18.01
N ARG A 649 -19.11 -5.97 19.26
CA ARG A 649 -18.27 -5.98 20.45
C ARG A 649 -18.21 -7.41 20.99
N VAL A 650 -17.03 -7.99 20.98
CA VAL A 650 -16.77 -9.35 21.46
C VAL A 650 -15.92 -9.26 22.72
N LEU A 651 -16.38 -9.84 23.81
CA LEU A 651 -15.65 -9.98 25.06
C LEU A 651 -15.45 -11.47 25.37
N THR A 652 -14.22 -11.88 25.45
CA THR A 652 -13.83 -13.26 25.78
C THR A 652 -13.08 -13.28 27.12
N TYR A 653 -13.51 -14.12 28.04
CA TYR A 653 -12.88 -14.25 29.34
C TYR A 653 -13.01 -15.67 29.87
N ARG A 654 -12.17 -16.06 30.84
CA ARG A 654 -12.33 -17.29 31.60
C ARG A 654 -13.26 -17.05 32.76
N SER A 655 -14.21 -17.96 33.03
CA SER A 655 -15.24 -17.83 34.08
C SER A 655 -14.73 -18.00 35.52
N GLY A 656 -13.44 -18.25 35.72
CA GLY A 656 -12.84 -18.40 37.03
C GLY A 656 -11.36 -18.79 36.97
N ALA A 657 -10.81 -19.13 38.14
CA ALA A 657 -9.47 -19.66 38.26
C ALA A 657 -9.31 -21.05 37.64
N PRO A 658 -8.11 -21.42 37.19
CA PRO A 658 -7.79 -22.80 36.86
C PRO A 658 -7.92 -23.68 38.10
N VAL A 659 -8.44 -24.89 37.94
CA VAL A 659 -8.59 -25.88 39.04
C VAL A 659 -7.43 -26.88 38.91
N THR A 660 -6.65 -27.03 40.00
CA THR A 660 -5.66 -28.10 40.07
C THR A 660 -6.36 -29.37 40.58
N ASN A 661 -6.38 -30.39 39.73
CA ASN A 661 -6.96 -31.70 40.07
C ASN A 661 -6.08 -32.47 41.06
N PRO A 662 -6.63 -33.48 41.75
CA PRO A 662 -5.88 -34.30 42.71
C PRO A 662 -4.68 -35.05 42.10
N ASP A 663 -4.67 -35.28 40.79
CA ASP A 663 -3.56 -35.92 40.04
C ASP A 663 -2.49 -34.89 39.60
N GLY A 664 -2.59 -33.63 40.02
CA GLY A 664 -1.67 -32.55 39.65
C GLY A 664 -1.92 -31.92 38.30
N THR A 665 -2.91 -32.38 37.53
CA THR A 665 -3.28 -31.71 36.26
C THR A 665 -4.04 -30.44 36.55
N VAL A 666 -3.86 -29.44 35.68
CA VAL A 666 -4.54 -28.13 35.78
C VAL A 666 -5.63 -28.04 34.70
N THR A 667 -6.86 -27.98 35.15
CA THR A 667 -8.03 -27.74 34.25
C THR A 667 -8.32 -26.24 34.22
N ALA A 668 -8.22 -25.65 33.06
CA ALA A 668 -8.56 -24.25 32.88
C ALA A 668 -10.09 -24.03 33.00
N ALA A 669 -10.48 -22.93 33.65
CA ALA A 669 -11.88 -22.55 33.68
C ALA A 669 -12.48 -22.37 32.27
N PRO A 670 -13.78 -22.64 32.10
CA PRO A 670 -14.44 -22.44 30.81
C PRO A 670 -14.26 -21.03 30.25
N THR A 671 -14.08 -20.93 28.94
CA THR A 671 -14.04 -19.66 28.24
C THR A 671 -15.46 -19.21 27.93
N VAL A 672 -15.81 -18.00 28.31
CA VAL A 672 -17.08 -17.34 28.00
C VAL A 672 -16.82 -16.28 26.93
N THR A 673 -17.68 -16.27 25.91
CA THR A 673 -17.66 -15.24 24.86
C THR A 673 -19.01 -14.53 24.89
N LEU A 674 -18.99 -13.23 25.15
CA LEU A 674 -20.14 -12.34 25.04
C LEU A 674 -20.02 -11.55 23.76
N ASP A 675 -21.08 -11.53 22.96
CA ASP A 675 -21.18 -10.84 21.71
C ASP A 675 -22.36 -9.87 21.73
N SER A 676 -22.14 -8.65 21.27
CA SER A 676 -23.17 -7.62 21.20
C SER A 676 -22.96 -6.72 19.99
N GLU A 677 -24.03 -6.22 19.42
CA GLU A 677 -23.93 -5.19 18.39
C GLU A 677 -23.34 -3.89 18.96
N PHE A 678 -22.56 -3.24 18.17
CA PHE A 678 -21.99 -1.92 18.44
C PHE A 678 -22.16 -1.03 17.22
N SER A 679 -22.79 0.12 17.41
CA SER A 679 -23.01 1.10 16.35
C SER A 679 -22.45 2.46 16.75
N GLY A 680 -22.12 3.24 15.75
CA GLY A 680 -21.66 4.62 15.91
C GLY A 680 -21.69 5.34 14.58
N GLY A 681 -21.40 6.61 14.59
CA GLY A 681 -21.37 7.40 13.38
C GLY A 681 -21.20 8.88 13.66
N ARG A 682 -20.95 9.64 12.61
CA ARG A 682 -20.73 11.07 12.72
C ARG A 682 -21.26 11.81 11.50
N ASN A 683 -22.00 12.91 11.79
CA ASN A 683 -22.41 13.88 10.78
C ASN A 683 -21.59 15.16 10.95
N TYR A 684 -21.19 15.75 9.83
CA TYR A 684 -20.42 17.01 9.84
C TYR A 684 -20.56 17.79 8.54
N ASP A 685 -20.48 19.12 8.68
CA ASP A 685 -20.42 20.06 7.57
C ASP A 685 -19.03 20.69 7.47
N LYS A 686 -18.53 20.89 6.25
CA LYS A 686 -17.24 21.55 5.97
C LYS A 686 -17.36 22.52 4.80
N TYR A 687 -16.66 23.64 4.92
CA TYR A 687 -16.52 24.64 3.86
C TYR A 687 -15.07 24.73 3.44
N LEU A 688 -14.83 24.54 2.15
CA LEU A 688 -13.52 24.37 1.53
C LEU A 688 -13.29 25.50 0.51
N PRO A 689 -12.79 26.66 0.92
CA PRO A 689 -12.40 27.71 0.01
C PRO A 689 -11.15 27.33 -0.77
N SER A 690 -11.06 27.80 -2.02
CA SER A 690 -9.88 27.66 -2.88
C SER A 690 -9.68 28.93 -3.72
N ALA A 691 -8.42 29.23 -4.02
CA ALA A 691 -8.02 30.30 -4.92
C ALA A 691 -6.77 29.87 -5.69
N ASN A 692 -6.77 30.11 -6.99
CA ASN A 692 -5.64 29.89 -7.88
C ASN A 692 -5.43 31.15 -8.70
N LEU A 693 -4.18 31.54 -8.89
CA LEU A 693 -3.77 32.69 -9.66
C LEU A 693 -2.59 32.32 -10.56
N ARG A 694 -2.63 32.81 -11.79
CA ARG A 694 -1.58 32.67 -12.78
C ARG A 694 -1.28 34.05 -13.34
N VAL A 695 -0.02 34.48 -13.29
CA VAL A 695 0.45 35.77 -13.84
C VAL A 695 1.50 35.50 -14.90
N PHE A 696 1.28 35.97 -16.09
CA PHE A 696 2.22 35.87 -17.20
C PHE A 696 3.16 37.08 -17.15
N LEU A 697 4.35 36.85 -16.57
CA LEU A 697 5.40 37.87 -16.52
C LEU A 697 5.95 38.16 -17.91
N THR A 698 6.00 37.12 -18.76
CA THR A 698 6.18 37.15 -20.20
C THR A 698 5.34 36.03 -20.81
N ASP A 699 5.28 35.88 -22.12
CA ASP A 699 4.59 34.75 -22.77
C ASP A 699 5.17 33.40 -22.37
N GLU A 700 6.45 33.36 -22.00
CA GLU A 700 7.16 32.14 -21.60
C GLU A 700 7.27 31.95 -20.09
N LEU A 701 7.25 33.04 -19.32
CA LEU A 701 7.52 33.01 -17.88
C LEU A 701 6.23 33.24 -17.08
N ILE A 702 5.80 32.25 -16.33
CA ILE A 702 4.55 32.24 -15.58
C ILE A 702 4.83 32.12 -14.08
N LEU A 703 4.22 33.01 -13.31
CA LEU A 703 4.17 32.94 -11.84
C LEU A 703 2.79 32.38 -11.45
N ARG A 704 2.78 31.32 -10.63
CA ARG A 704 1.53 30.74 -10.09
C ARG A 704 1.48 30.86 -8.59
N GLY A 705 0.28 31.03 -8.06
CA GLY A 705 -0.02 30.98 -6.64
C GLY A 705 -1.33 30.25 -6.39
N ALA A 706 -1.39 29.44 -5.32
CA ALA A 706 -2.62 28.80 -4.91
C ALA A 706 -2.75 28.72 -3.39
N ALA A 707 -3.99 28.81 -2.92
CA ALA A 707 -4.34 28.60 -1.53
C ALA A 707 -5.65 27.83 -1.43
N SER A 708 -5.69 26.80 -0.58
CA SER A 708 -6.90 25.98 -0.47
C SER A 708 -7.06 25.34 0.91
N LYS A 709 -8.30 24.98 1.24
CA LYS A 709 -8.63 24.05 2.31
C LYS A 709 -9.17 22.76 1.72
N ASN A 710 -8.76 21.64 2.29
CA ASN A 710 -9.26 20.34 1.90
C ASN A 710 -9.49 19.44 3.11
N LEU A 711 -10.19 18.34 2.92
CA LEU A 711 -10.43 17.31 3.94
C LEU A 711 -10.12 15.93 3.38
N SER A 712 -9.80 14.99 4.26
CA SER A 712 -9.80 13.55 3.99
C SER A 712 -10.67 12.85 5.02
N ARG A 713 -11.59 12.04 4.56
CA ARG A 713 -12.42 11.22 5.43
C ARG A 713 -11.61 10.02 5.94
N PRO A 714 -11.88 9.49 7.15
CA PRO A 714 -11.26 8.26 7.61
C PRO A 714 -11.55 7.12 6.64
N SER A 715 -10.61 6.17 6.46
CA SER A 715 -10.85 4.96 5.66
C SER A 715 -11.97 4.11 6.27
N PHE A 716 -12.53 3.19 5.50
CA PHE A 716 -13.56 2.28 6.03
C PHE A 716 -12.99 1.35 7.09
N ASP A 717 -11.72 0.94 6.99
CA ASP A 717 -11.04 0.21 8.05
C ASP A 717 -10.91 1.02 9.33
N GLN A 718 -10.58 2.32 9.23
CA GLN A 718 -10.51 3.21 10.38
C GLN A 718 -11.88 3.47 11.03
N LEU A 719 -12.96 3.41 10.25
CA LEU A 719 -14.34 3.58 10.72
C LEU A 719 -14.95 2.27 11.21
N ASN A 720 -14.33 1.11 10.97
CA ASN A 720 -14.90 -0.20 11.29
C ASN A 720 -15.17 -0.34 12.80
N PRO A 721 -16.44 -0.43 13.23
CA PRO A 721 -16.82 -0.34 14.63
C PRO A 721 -16.68 -1.67 15.38
N GLN A 722 -15.58 -2.38 15.19
CA GLN A 722 -15.39 -3.64 15.88
C GLN A 722 -14.46 -3.51 17.09
N PHE A 723 -14.92 -4.10 18.20
CA PHE A 723 -14.22 -4.18 19.47
C PHE A 723 -13.98 -5.63 19.89
N LYS A 724 -12.72 -5.98 20.15
CA LYS A 724 -12.38 -7.23 20.81
C LYS A 724 -11.77 -6.95 22.18
N LEU A 725 -12.33 -7.55 23.19
CA LEU A 725 -11.87 -7.47 24.57
C LEU A 725 -11.56 -8.90 25.03
N GLY A 726 -10.39 -9.09 25.63
CA GLY A 726 -9.97 -10.36 26.20
C GLY A 726 -9.59 -10.15 27.67
N ALA A 727 -10.09 -10.99 28.57
CA ALA A 727 -9.66 -10.96 29.96
C ALA A 727 -9.03 -12.30 30.34
N SER A 728 -7.76 -12.24 30.76
CA SER A 728 -7.01 -13.37 31.25
C SER A 728 -7.03 -13.40 32.78
N TYR A 729 -7.32 -14.57 33.35
CA TYR A 729 -7.15 -14.77 34.77
C TYR A 729 -5.66 -14.85 35.10
N THR A 730 -5.21 -14.04 36.04
CA THR A 730 -3.82 -14.00 36.49
C THR A 730 -3.78 -14.28 37.96
N ASP A 731 -3.03 -15.31 38.38
CA ASP A 731 -2.85 -15.59 39.82
C ASP A 731 -2.12 -14.43 40.50
N ALA A 732 -2.64 -13.92 41.59
CA ALA A 732 -2.04 -12.83 42.34
C ALA A 732 -0.56 -13.05 42.69
N ALA A 733 -0.14 -14.32 42.84
CA ALA A 733 1.26 -14.71 43.11
C ALA A 733 2.16 -14.64 41.88
N SER A 734 1.63 -14.59 40.67
CA SER A 734 2.36 -14.58 39.41
C SER A 734 2.47 -13.19 38.77
N VAL A 735 1.80 -12.20 39.30
CA VAL A 735 1.87 -10.81 38.80
C VAL A 735 3.13 -10.17 39.35
N ALA A 736 4.13 -9.99 38.50
CA ALA A 736 5.26 -9.17 38.84
C ALA A 736 4.77 -7.74 39.20
N PRO A 737 5.30 -7.13 40.28
CA PRO A 737 4.91 -5.77 40.68
C PRO A 737 5.07 -4.71 39.61
N THR A 738 5.73 -5.05 38.54
CA THR A 738 6.08 -4.22 37.38
C THR A 738 5.03 -4.12 36.28
N LEU A 739 4.04 -5.01 36.25
CA LEU A 739 2.86 -4.89 35.39
C LEU A 739 1.82 -3.92 35.95
N VAL A 740 2.07 -3.39 37.13
CA VAL A 740 1.26 -2.36 37.76
C VAL A 740 1.64 -1.01 37.11
N ASN A 741 0.89 -0.60 36.07
CA ASN A 741 0.92 0.78 35.66
C ASN A 741 0.51 1.65 36.85
N PRO A 742 1.40 2.52 37.40
CA PRO A 742 1.08 3.34 38.56
C PRO A 742 -0.14 4.26 38.36
N ASN A 743 -0.58 4.45 37.10
CA ASN A 743 -1.75 5.25 36.73
C ASN A 743 -3.03 4.42 36.51
N ALA A 744 -2.96 3.09 36.64
CA ALA A 744 -4.13 2.22 36.57
C ALA A 744 -4.00 1.17 37.67
N PRO A 745 -4.58 1.40 38.85
CA PRO A 745 -4.49 0.47 39.92
C PRO A 745 -5.11 -0.86 39.51
N TYR A 746 -4.30 -1.81 39.16
CA TYR A 746 -4.64 -3.20 39.08
C TYR A 746 -4.53 -3.75 40.51
N ASP A 747 -5.66 -4.19 41.01
CA ASP A 747 -5.72 -4.82 42.33
C ASP A 747 -5.89 -6.33 42.15
N PRO A 748 -4.80 -7.09 42.10
CA PRO A 748 -4.82 -8.54 41.86
C PRO A 748 -5.47 -9.31 43.00
N VAL A 749 -5.67 -8.68 44.18
CA VAL A 749 -6.33 -9.29 45.34
C VAL A 749 -7.85 -9.24 45.14
N ASN A 750 -8.38 -8.14 44.62
CA ASN A 750 -9.81 -7.95 44.46
C ASN A 750 -10.28 -8.23 43.03
N ASN A 751 -9.41 -8.14 42.02
CA ASN A 751 -9.76 -8.48 40.63
C ASN A 751 -8.55 -9.13 39.92
N PRO A 752 -8.49 -10.46 39.84
CA PRO A 752 -7.39 -11.21 39.27
C PRO A 752 -7.39 -11.22 37.72
N TYR A 753 -8.22 -10.41 37.08
CA TYR A 753 -8.31 -10.38 35.66
C TYR A 753 -7.52 -9.22 35.05
N VAL A 754 -6.65 -9.55 34.08
CA VAL A 754 -5.99 -8.56 33.23
C VAL A 754 -6.74 -8.45 31.91
N GLY A 755 -7.26 -7.26 31.63
CA GLY A 755 -8.01 -6.98 30.42
C GLY A 755 -7.12 -6.38 29.34
N THR A 756 -7.16 -6.99 28.15
CA THR A 756 -6.58 -6.46 26.91
C THR A 756 -7.66 -6.27 25.86
N GLY A 757 -7.47 -5.31 24.96
CA GLY A 757 -8.47 -5.07 23.94
C GLY A 757 -7.88 -4.47 22.67
N THR A 758 -8.56 -4.73 21.57
CA THR A 758 -8.26 -4.11 20.28
C THR A 758 -9.54 -3.56 19.68
N ALA A 759 -9.54 -2.27 19.36
CA ALA A 759 -10.54 -1.69 18.48
C ALA A 759 -9.94 -1.56 17.09
N LEU A 760 -10.62 -2.06 16.07
CA LEU A 760 -10.09 -1.97 14.71
C LEU A 760 -10.27 -0.60 14.13
N GLY A 761 -11.40 0.04 14.38
CA GLY A 761 -11.69 1.40 13.97
C GLY A 761 -12.56 2.11 15.01
N ASP A 762 -12.89 3.36 14.70
CA ASP A 762 -13.80 4.19 15.46
C ASP A 762 -14.74 4.93 14.48
N PRO A 763 -16.03 4.62 14.44
CA PRO A 763 -16.97 5.26 13.51
C PRO A 763 -17.20 6.75 13.83
N ASN A 764 -16.69 7.26 14.96
CA ASN A 764 -16.83 8.63 15.39
C ASN A 764 -15.62 9.52 15.02
N LEU A 765 -14.66 9.01 14.26
CA LEU A 765 -13.49 9.78 13.82
C LEU A 765 -13.90 11.03 13.03
N LYS A 766 -13.15 12.10 13.25
CA LYS A 766 -13.24 13.33 12.46
C LYS A 766 -12.46 13.18 11.16
N PRO A 767 -12.86 13.85 10.08
CA PRO A 767 -12.02 13.95 8.90
C PRO A 767 -10.73 14.72 9.21
N GLU A 768 -9.62 14.28 8.64
CA GLU A 768 -8.39 15.04 8.59
C GLU A 768 -8.57 16.26 7.69
N ARG A 769 -7.88 17.36 7.98
CA ARG A 769 -8.05 18.62 7.24
C ARG A 769 -6.70 19.24 6.92
N THR A 770 -6.60 19.88 5.75
CA THR A 770 -5.43 20.67 5.37
C THR A 770 -5.78 22.11 5.05
N THR A 771 -4.80 22.97 5.29
CA THR A 771 -4.69 24.30 4.67
C THR A 771 -3.38 24.30 3.88
N SER A 772 -3.46 24.52 2.58
CA SER A 772 -2.34 24.42 1.65
C SER A 772 -2.05 25.75 0.99
N PHE A 773 -0.77 26.03 0.78
CA PHE A 773 -0.25 27.17 0.01
C PHE A 773 0.81 26.66 -0.95
N ASP A 774 0.70 27.06 -2.22
CA ASP A 774 1.64 26.73 -3.27
C ASP A 774 2.03 27.99 -4.04
N ALA A 775 3.30 28.07 -4.44
CA ALA A 775 3.81 29.11 -5.33
C ALA A 775 4.81 28.48 -6.32
N ALA A 776 4.72 28.83 -7.59
CA ALA A 776 5.64 28.31 -8.61
C ALA A 776 6.05 29.41 -9.59
N LEU A 777 7.29 29.30 -10.06
CA LEU A 777 7.81 30.02 -11.22
C LEU A 777 8.12 28.99 -12.30
N GLU A 778 7.52 29.15 -13.48
CA GLU A 778 7.60 28.24 -14.61
C GLU A 778 8.07 28.99 -15.85
N TRP A 779 9.13 28.53 -16.50
CA TRP A 779 9.68 29.10 -17.73
C TRP A 779 9.60 28.09 -18.86
N TYR A 780 8.75 28.40 -19.87
CA TYR A 780 8.45 27.58 -21.05
C TYR A 780 9.16 28.18 -22.27
N PHE A 781 10.41 27.82 -22.48
CA PHE A 781 11.28 28.42 -23.49
C PHE A 781 11.29 27.66 -24.82
N ASP A 782 10.60 26.51 -24.91
CA ASP A 782 10.52 25.71 -26.12
C ASP A 782 9.24 24.85 -26.14
N ARG A 783 8.90 24.28 -27.31
CA ARG A 783 7.76 23.37 -27.49
C ARG A 783 7.83 22.16 -26.54
N VAL A 784 9.03 21.62 -26.33
CA VAL A 784 9.31 20.54 -25.38
C VAL A 784 10.45 20.96 -24.46
N GLY A 785 10.41 22.19 -23.98
CA GLY A 785 11.43 22.76 -23.11
C GLY A 785 10.84 23.65 -22.03
N TYR A 786 10.99 23.25 -20.77
CA TYR A 786 10.62 24.09 -19.64
C TYR A 786 11.43 23.74 -18.41
N VAL A 787 11.51 24.69 -17.48
CA VAL A 787 11.99 24.51 -16.12
C VAL A 787 11.01 25.15 -15.14
N TYR A 788 10.94 24.60 -13.94
CA TYR A 788 10.09 25.13 -12.88
C TYR A 788 10.70 24.99 -11.51
N LEU A 789 10.30 25.89 -10.63
CA LEU A 789 10.53 25.85 -9.19
C LEU A 789 9.19 26.06 -8.48
N THR A 790 8.79 25.11 -7.64
CA THR A 790 7.55 25.17 -6.86
C THR A 790 7.88 25.08 -5.38
N GLY A 791 7.43 26.02 -4.56
CA GLY A 791 7.41 25.93 -3.10
C GLY A 791 6.03 25.54 -2.61
N PHE A 792 5.94 24.71 -1.56
CA PHE A 792 4.67 24.29 -0.99
C PHE A 792 4.71 24.21 0.53
N TYR A 793 3.54 24.47 1.14
CA TYR A 793 3.29 24.30 2.56
C TYR A 793 1.89 23.77 2.81
N LYS A 794 1.77 22.69 3.59
CA LYS A 794 0.50 22.07 4.00
C LYS A 794 0.47 21.95 5.52
N ASN A 795 -0.49 22.58 6.18
CA ASN A 795 -0.79 22.41 7.59
C ASN A 795 -1.93 21.40 7.75
N ILE A 796 -1.69 20.33 8.50
CA ILE A 796 -2.61 19.19 8.65
C ILE A 796 -3.16 19.23 10.08
N LYS A 797 -4.47 19.01 10.22
CA LYS A 797 -5.17 18.96 11.52
C LYS A 797 -5.99 17.69 11.61
N ASP A 798 -6.22 17.24 12.85
CA ASP A 798 -7.00 16.05 13.18
C ASP A 798 -6.41 14.76 12.53
N LEU A 799 -5.07 14.65 12.43
CA LEU A 799 -4.38 13.44 11.95
C LEU A 799 -4.90 12.20 12.68
N ILE A 800 -5.18 11.15 11.93
CA ILE A 800 -5.66 9.88 12.46
C ILE A 800 -4.45 8.98 12.72
N VAL A 801 -4.28 8.58 13.97
CA VAL A 801 -3.21 7.70 14.43
C VAL A 801 -3.78 6.59 15.30
N ARG A 802 -3.11 5.44 15.34
CA ARG A 802 -3.46 4.34 16.22
C ARG A 802 -2.65 4.43 17.51
N ARG A 803 -3.33 4.41 18.66
CA ARG A 803 -2.68 4.53 19.99
C ARG A 803 -3.46 3.81 21.08
N PRO A 804 -2.76 3.40 22.16
CA PRO A 804 -3.42 3.08 23.42
C PRO A 804 -4.25 4.27 23.90
N THR A 805 -5.44 4.01 24.36
CA THR A 805 -6.35 5.02 24.92
C THR A 805 -6.58 4.76 26.42
N ALA A 806 -7.31 5.65 27.07
CA ALA A 806 -7.75 5.39 28.44
C ALA A 806 -8.43 4.02 28.53
N PRO A 807 -8.23 3.26 29.60
CA PRO A 807 -8.82 1.95 29.76
C PRO A 807 -10.35 1.99 29.61
N VAL A 808 -10.88 0.99 28.92
CA VAL A 808 -12.34 0.76 28.84
C VAL A 808 -12.73 -0.11 30.03
N GLU A 809 -13.70 0.33 30.83
CA GLU A 809 -14.22 -0.45 31.92
C GLU A 809 -15.46 -1.24 31.49
N GLN A 810 -15.49 -2.53 31.80
CA GLN A 810 -16.63 -3.41 31.54
C GLN A 810 -16.94 -4.22 32.80
N SER A 811 -18.16 -4.07 33.30
CA SER A 811 -18.64 -4.91 34.38
C SER A 811 -19.19 -6.22 33.84
N ILE A 812 -18.79 -7.33 34.48
CA ILE A 812 -19.17 -8.69 34.12
C ILE A 812 -19.80 -9.32 35.38
N ASP A 813 -20.99 -9.85 35.20
CA ASP A 813 -21.74 -10.49 36.32
C ASP A 813 -20.92 -11.64 36.90
N GLY A 814 -20.78 -11.63 38.22
CA GLY A 814 -20.02 -12.65 38.98
C GLY A 814 -18.51 -12.47 38.99
N ILE A 815 -17.94 -11.51 38.23
CA ILE A 815 -16.52 -11.23 38.16
C ILE A 815 -16.17 -9.81 38.64
N GLY A 816 -17.07 -8.84 38.42
CA GLY A 816 -16.83 -7.45 38.75
C GLY A 816 -16.40 -6.62 37.54
N THR A 817 -15.83 -5.44 37.78
CA THR A 817 -15.39 -4.53 36.73
C THR A 817 -13.96 -4.81 36.30
N ILE A 818 -13.76 -5.13 35.03
CA ILE A 818 -12.45 -5.32 34.43
C ILE A 818 -12.08 -4.05 33.61
N ARG A 819 -10.83 -3.64 33.68
CA ARG A 819 -10.24 -2.57 32.90
C ARG A 819 -9.47 -3.15 31.72
N PHE A 820 -9.84 -2.73 30.52
CA PHE A 820 -9.24 -3.17 29.27
C PHE A 820 -8.36 -2.06 28.70
N ASN A 821 -7.08 -2.32 28.54
CA ASN A 821 -6.19 -1.45 27.78
C ASN A 821 -6.49 -1.66 26.30
N VAL A 822 -7.05 -0.64 25.64
CA VAL A 822 -7.48 -0.73 24.25
C VAL A 822 -6.67 0.18 23.38
N GLU A 823 -6.10 -0.38 22.32
CA GLU A 823 -5.49 0.37 21.24
C GLU A 823 -6.51 0.64 20.14
N ARG A 824 -6.70 1.90 19.76
CA ARG A 824 -7.66 2.31 18.73
C ARG A 824 -7.18 3.51 17.92
N PHE A 825 -7.84 3.76 16.79
CA PHE A 825 -7.64 4.99 16.02
C PHE A 825 -8.23 6.19 16.75
N ILE A 826 -7.48 7.29 16.80
CA ILE A 826 -7.91 8.57 17.35
C ILE A 826 -7.45 9.72 16.47
N ASN A 827 -8.15 10.85 16.50
CA ASN A 827 -7.66 12.08 15.90
C ASN A 827 -6.61 12.74 16.83
N GLN A 828 -5.40 12.87 16.34
CA GLN A 828 -4.31 13.57 17.02
C GLN A 828 -4.31 15.06 16.63
N SER A 829 -3.44 15.86 17.25
CA SER A 829 -3.45 17.30 17.12
C SER A 829 -3.15 17.83 15.71
N SER A 830 -1.95 17.95 15.30
CA SER A 830 -1.57 18.59 14.04
C SER A 830 -0.19 18.15 13.56
N GLY A 831 0.04 18.28 12.27
CA GLY A 831 1.32 18.10 11.62
C GLY A 831 1.47 19.07 10.46
N TYR A 832 2.61 19.03 9.79
CA TYR A 832 2.83 19.82 8.57
C TYR A 832 3.71 19.09 7.57
N VAL A 833 3.60 19.53 6.31
CA VAL A 833 4.57 19.22 5.25
C VAL A 833 4.92 20.52 4.54
N ARG A 834 6.20 20.73 4.31
CA ARG A 834 6.72 21.89 3.56
C ARG A 834 7.91 21.47 2.70
N GLY A 835 8.13 22.20 1.63
CA GLY A 835 9.26 21.87 0.77
C GLY A 835 9.27 22.63 -0.54
N PHE A 836 10.10 22.13 -1.45
CA PHE A 836 10.16 22.66 -2.81
C PHE A 836 10.42 21.55 -3.81
N GLU A 837 9.96 21.77 -5.03
CA GLU A 837 10.17 20.93 -6.20
C GLU A 837 10.86 21.77 -7.27
N VAL A 838 11.92 21.23 -7.86
CA VAL A 838 12.56 21.80 -9.05
C VAL A 838 12.66 20.75 -10.13
N GLY A 839 12.41 21.13 -11.36
CA GLY A 839 12.52 20.17 -12.46
C GLY A 839 12.40 20.84 -13.81
N GLY A 840 12.58 20.04 -14.86
CA GLY A 840 12.47 20.51 -16.21
C GLY A 840 12.82 19.42 -17.24
N GLN A 841 12.62 19.77 -18.49
CA GLN A 841 12.95 18.92 -19.62
C GLN A 841 13.44 19.75 -20.80
N LYS A 842 14.28 19.16 -21.67
CA LYS A 842 14.78 19.77 -22.90
C LYS A 842 15.29 18.71 -23.85
N PHE A 843 14.96 18.82 -25.16
CA PHE A 843 15.69 18.15 -26.24
C PHE A 843 16.77 19.06 -26.80
N PHE A 844 17.90 18.46 -27.21
CA PHE A 844 19.08 19.18 -27.68
C PHE A 844 19.08 19.30 -29.21
N ASP A 845 18.01 19.84 -29.79
CA ASP A 845 17.79 19.98 -31.23
C ASP A 845 18.88 20.80 -31.94
N PHE A 846 19.66 21.56 -31.17
CA PHE A 846 20.81 22.35 -31.67
C PHE A 846 22.04 21.52 -31.94
N LEU A 847 22.07 20.25 -31.54
CA LEU A 847 23.20 19.35 -31.79
C LEU A 847 23.16 18.82 -33.22
N PRO A 848 24.33 18.52 -33.84
CA PRO A 848 24.33 17.89 -35.15
C PRO A 848 23.81 16.45 -35.09
N ALA A 849 23.22 16.00 -36.20
CA ALA A 849 22.79 14.61 -36.35
C ALA A 849 23.95 13.62 -36.11
N PRO A 850 23.74 12.50 -35.39
CA PRO A 850 22.47 11.98 -34.85
C PRO A 850 22.12 12.47 -33.43
N PHE A 851 22.88 13.37 -32.83
CA PHE A 851 22.75 13.81 -31.46
C PHE A 851 21.57 14.79 -31.20
N ASP A 852 20.96 15.31 -32.27
CA ASP A 852 19.74 16.14 -32.24
C ASP A 852 18.49 15.42 -31.71
N GLY A 853 18.55 14.08 -31.59
CA GLY A 853 17.56 13.26 -30.92
C GLY A 853 17.68 13.19 -29.40
N LEU A 854 18.78 13.63 -28.81
CA LEU A 854 19.03 13.55 -27.38
C LEU A 854 18.16 14.54 -26.60
N GLY A 855 17.74 14.12 -25.41
CA GLY A 855 17.01 14.95 -24.46
C GLY A 855 17.24 14.51 -23.02
N VAL A 856 16.85 15.36 -22.10
CA VAL A 856 16.90 15.11 -20.65
C VAL A 856 15.62 15.60 -20.00
N GLN A 857 15.13 14.82 -19.03
CA GLN A 857 14.13 15.24 -18.07
C GLN A 857 14.65 14.96 -16.67
N ALA A 858 14.53 15.91 -15.77
CA ALA A 858 14.96 15.73 -14.38
C ALA A 858 14.02 16.48 -13.44
N ASN A 859 13.83 15.92 -12.25
CA ASN A 859 13.22 16.62 -11.15
C ASN A 859 13.83 16.21 -9.81
N TYR A 860 13.76 17.13 -8.86
CA TYR A 860 14.18 16.92 -7.48
C TYR A 860 13.13 17.51 -6.55
N THR A 861 12.86 16.79 -5.46
CA THR A 861 11.94 17.22 -4.40
C THR A 861 12.64 17.19 -3.06
N PHE A 862 12.56 18.29 -2.35
CA PHE A 862 12.83 18.39 -0.92
C PHE A 862 11.52 18.52 -0.17
N ALA A 863 11.29 17.67 0.84
CA ALA A 863 10.09 17.70 1.66
C ALA A 863 10.43 17.44 3.13
N ASP A 864 10.07 18.36 4.00
CA ASP A 864 10.24 18.27 5.44
C ASP A 864 8.87 18.18 6.10
N SER A 865 8.71 17.29 7.09
CA SER A 865 7.42 17.05 7.72
C SER A 865 7.56 16.73 9.20
N ASP A 866 6.47 16.97 9.90
CA ASP A 866 6.27 16.58 11.28
C ASP A 866 4.86 16.00 11.41
N ALA A 867 4.78 14.76 11.91
CA ALA A 867 3.51 14.09 12.21
C ALA A 867 3.12 14.24 13.70
N GLY A 868 3.87 15.03 14.44
CA GLY A 868 3.78 15.16 15.90
C GLY A 868 4.43 13.96 16.60
N GLN A 869 4.42 14.01 17.93
CA GLN A 869 5.02 12.98 18.74
C GLN A 869 4.25 11.66 18.60
N GLN A 870 4.93 10.61 18.17
CA GLN A 870 4.43 9.25 18.27
C GLN A 870 5.04 8.59 19.52
N ALA A 871 4.21 7.85 20.27
CA ALA A 871 4.74 7.02 21.34
C ALA A 871 5.58 5.92 20.68
N ALA A 872 6.89 6.05 20.74
CA ALA A 872 7.81 4.96 20.48
C ALA A 872 8.27 4.48 21.84
N GLY A 873 8.02 3.23 22.14
CA GLY A 873 8.34 2.73 23.47
C GLY A 873 8.97 1.36 23.42
N ASP A 874 10.02 1.22 24.17
CA ASP A 874 10.35 -0.02 24.82
C ASP A 874 9.28 -0.32 25.87
N ILE A 875 9.02 -1.60 26.17
CA ILE A 875 8.14 -2.05 27.27
C ILE A 875 8.32 -1.23 28.55
N ASN A 876 9.49 -0.72 28.79
CA ASN A 876 9.93 -0.12 30.03
C ASN A 876 10.10 1.40 29.98
N SER A 877 10.06 2.00 28.81
CA SER A 877 10.18 3.45 28.65
C SER A 877 9.38 3.93 27.45
N VAL A 878 8.19 4.47 27.69
CA VAL A 878 7.47 5.21 26.67
C VAL A 878 8.24 6.51 26.40
N THR A 879 9.19 6.46 25.48
CA THR A 879 9.87 7.64 24.98
C THR A 879 9.05 8.18 23.83
N GLN A 880 8.63 9.42 23.91
CA GLN A 880 8.01 10.09 22.77
C GLN A 880 9.12 10.52 21.79
N ILE A 881 9.09 9.97 20.58
CA ILE A 881 10.04 10.33 19.52
C ILE A 881 9.27 11.13 18.47
N ASP A 882 9.82 12.26 18.08
CA ASP A 882 9.33 13.03 16.92
C ASP A 882 9.68 12.23 15.66
N VAL A 883 8.66 11.87 14.90
CA VAL A 883 8.83 11.10 13.66
C VAL A 883 8.26 11.87 12.46
N PRO A 884 8.89 11.74 11.28
CA PRO A 884 8.32 12.29 10.05
C PRO A 884 7.03 11.54 9.67
N LEU A 885 6.31 12.08 8.71
CA LEU A 885 5.19 11.37 8.11
C LEU A 885 5.66 10.05 7.48
N VAL A 886 4.82 9.01 7.61
CA VAL A 886 5.09 7.69 7.02
C VAL A 886 5.21 7.80 5.50
N ASN A 887 6.15 7.06 4.92
CA ASN A 887 6.47 7.03 3.49
C ASN A 887 6.99 8.35 2.87
N LEU A 888 7.33 9.36 3.67
CA LEU A 888 7.97 10.57 3.20
C LEU A 888 9.49 10.46 3.25
N SER A 889 10.15 10.56 2.10
CA SER A 889 11.60 10.81 2.04
C SER A 889 11.86 12.31 1.96
N LYS A 890 12.82 12.78 2.76
CA LYS A 890 13.22 14.20 2.77
C LYS A 890 13.79 14.66 1.43
N HIS A 891 14.42 13.76 0.69
CA HIS A 891 15.01 14.00 -0.62
C HIS A 891 14.59 12.91 -1.59
N SER A 892 14.19 13.29 -2.80
CA SER A 892 13.99 12.37 -3.91
C SER A 892 14.29 13.06 -5.24
N PHE A 893 14.74 12.29 -6.23
CA PHE A 893 14.92 12.80 -7.58
C PHE A 893 14.67 11.73 -8.63
N ASN A 894 14.31 12.18 -9.82
CA ASN A 894 14.21 11.37 -11.02
C ASN A 894 15.09 11.99 -12.11
N LEU A 895 15.83 11.17 -12.83
CA LEU A 895 16.66 11.56 -13.95
C LEU A 895 16.37 10.64 -15.13
N LEU A 896 15.98 11.22 -16.26
CA LEU A 896 15.69 10.51 -17.50
C LEU A 896 16.60 11.03 -18.62
N ALA A 897 17.35 10.13 -19.23
CA ALA A 897 18.00 10.36 -20.50
C ALA A 897 17.08 9.87 -21.61
N LEU A 898 16.88 10.68 -22.63
CA LEU A 898 15.90 10.49 -23.71
C LEU A 898 16.62 10.53 -25.05
N TYR A 899 16.14 9.73 -25.99
CA TYR A 899 16.51 9.83 -27.40
C TYR A 899 15.28 9.56 -28.27
N ASP A 900 14.99 10.46 -29.19
CA ASP A 900 13.87 10.33 -30.12
C ASP A 900 14.26 10.82 -31.51
N ARG A 901 14.48 9.89 -32.45
CA ARG A 901 14.86 10.22 -33.83
C ARG A 901 14.59 9.05 -34.79
N ASN A 902 13.99 9.36 -35.95
CA ASN A 902 13.81 8.40 -37.07
C ASN A 902 13.16 7.07 -36.66
N GLY A 903 12.13 7.11 -35.79
CA GLY A 903 11.43 5.94 -35.30
C GLY A 903 12.17 5.16 -34.22
N LEU A 904 13.38 5.57 -33.83
CA LEU A 904 14.10 5.03 -32.68
C LEU A 904 13.85 5.91 -31.46
N ASN A 905 13.22 5.34 -30.44
CA ASN A 905 12.96 5.97 -29.15
C ASN A 905 13.70 5.19 -28.05
N MET A 906 14.49 5.89 -27.25
CA MET A 906 15.20 5.27 -26.13
C MET A 906 15.01 6.10 -24.87
N ARG A 907 14.89 5.43 -23.73
CA ARG A 907 14.82 6.04 -22.41
C ARG A 907 15.63 5.24 -21.41
N VAL A 908 16.35 5.96 -20.56
CA VAL A 908 16.97 5.40 -19.36
C VAL A 908 16.53 6.26 -18.19
N ALA A 909 15.90 5.66 -17.21
CA ALA A 909 15.34 6.34 -16.06
C ALA A 909 16.02 5.87 -14.77
N TYR A 910 16.52 6.79 -13.97
CA TYR A 910 17.00 6.51 -12.62
C TYR A 910 16.14 7.27 -11.61
N ASN A 911 15.45 6.50 -10.76
CA ASN A 911 14.57 7.03 -9.72
C ASN A 911 15.22 6.75 -8.36
N TRP A 912 15.45 7.79 -7.57
CA TRP A 912 16.07 7.66 -6.26
C TRP A 912 15.26 8.39 -5.17
N ARG A 913 15.18 7.76 -4.00
CA ARG A 913 14.63 8.37 -2.79
C ARG A 913 15.53 8.12 -1.59
N GLY A 914 15.62 9.12 -0.70
CA GLY A 914 16.33 9.01 0.56
C GLY A 914 15.58 8.21 1.61
N LYS A 915 16.16 8.10 2.79
CA LYS A 915 15.57 7.43 3.96
C LYS A 915 14.16 7.93 4.26
N TYR A 916 13.30 7.03 4.77
CA TYR A 916 11.91 7.35 5.11
C TYR A 916 11.39 6.45 6.24
N LEU A 917 10.45 6.96 7.00
CA LEU A 917 9.70 6.15 7.96
C LEU A 917 8.76 5.22 7.18
N GLN A 918 8.93 3.90 7.33
CA GLN A 918 8.04 2.92 6.71
C GLN A 918 6.77 2.72 7.54
N GLY A 919 6.90 2.74 8.85
CA GLY A 919 5.83 2.52 9.82
C GLY A 919 6.39 2.26 11.20
N THR A 920 5.55 1.74 12.09
CA THR A 920 5.96 1.27 13.41
C THR A 920 5.74 -0.24 13.49
N SER A 921 6.69 -0.96 14.10
CA SER A 921 6.51 -2.38 14.38
C SER A 921 5.80 -2.54 15.71
N ASN A 922 4.73 -3.32 15.74
CA ASN A 922 4.04 -3.72 16.96
C ASN A 922 4.33 -5.19 17.35
N THR A 923 5.46 -5.71 16.92
CA THR A 923 5.90 -7.04 17.33
C THR A 923 6.21 -7.08 18.82
N GLY A 924 5.51 -7.93 19.53
CA GLY A 924 5.61 -8.08 20.96
C GLY A 924 5.02 -6.87 21.68
N THR A 925 5.84 -6.16 22.41
CA THR A 925 5.47 -5.11 23.36
C THR A 925 5.97 -3.73 22.93
N GLN A 926 6.55 -3.61 21.73
CA GLN A 926 7.26 -2.42 21.28
C GLN A 926 6.67 -1.85 19.99
N ASN A 927 6.20 -0.63 20.05
CA ASN A 927 5.76 0.13 18.88
C ASN A 927 6.93 1.00 18.37
N LEU A 928 7.95 0.35 17.78
CA LEU A 928 9.19 1.01 17.37
C LEU A 928 9.16 1.43 15.89
N PRO A 929 9.66 2.65 15.56
CA PRO A 929 9.73 3.11 14.18
C PRO A 929 10.69 2.26 13.33
N ILE A 930 10.23 1.85 12.16
CA ILE A 930 10.99 1.16 11.13
C ILE A 930 11.24 2.15 9.98
N PHE A 931 12.51 2.33 9.66
CA PHE A 931 12.92 3.17 8.56
C PHE A 931 13.38 2.33 7.36
N GLY A 932 12.95 2.74 6.15
CA GLY A 932 13.58 2.31 4.91
C GLY A 932 14.84 3.12 4.66
N ASP A 933 15.89 2.46 4.21
CA ASP A 933 17.10 3.14 3.76
C ASP A 933 16.89 3.80 2.37
N SER A 934 17.86 4.59 1.95
CA SER A 934 17.85 5.19 0.62
C SER A 934 17.89 4.10 -0.47
N ILE A 935 17.11 4.30 -1.52
CA ILE A 935 16.93 3.30 -2.57
C ILE A 935 16.85 3.96 -3.95
N GLY A 936 17.46 3.31 -4.96
CA GLY A 936 17.40 3.78 -6.34
C GLY A 936 17.17 2.64 -7.33
N PHE A 937 16.31 2.88 -8.33
CA PHE A 937 16.00 1.94 -9.40
C PHE A 937 16.43 2.49 -10.74
N LEU A 938 17.06 1.65 -11.56
CA LEU A 938 17.41 1.94 -12.95
C LEU A 938 16.53 1.11 -13.88
N ASP A 939 15.82 1.80 -14.76
CA ASP A 939 14.97 1.21 -15.79
C ASP A 939 15.38 1.73 -17.17
N ALA A 940 15.19 0.93 -18.21
CA ALA A 940 15.50 1.32 -19.57
C ALA A 940 14.45 0.78 -20.56
N SER A 941 14.24 1.53 -21.64
CA SER A 941 13.34 1.12 -22.72
C SER A 941 13.91 1.54 -24.07
N VAL A 942 13.79 0.66 -25.06
CA VAL A 942 14.14 0.93 -26.46
C VAL A 942 12.96 0.51 -27.32
N THR A 943 12.38 1.45 -28.05
CA THR A 943 11.31 1.20 -29.01
C THR A 943 11.82 1.55 -30.41
N TYR A 944 11.60 0.66 -31.38
CA TYR A 944 11.86 0.88 -32.77
C TYR A 944 10.59 0.75 -33.62
N ASP A 945 10.22 1.83 -34.30
CA ASP A 945 9.10 1.85 -35.23
C ASP A 945 9.57 1.22 -36.54
N VAL A 946 9.35 -0.10 -36.70
CA VAL A 946 9.77 -0.86 -37.91
C VAL A 946 9.04 -0.35 -39.16
N THR A 947 7.78 0.00 -38.96
CA THR A 947 6.93 0.71 -39.96
C THR A 947 6.07 1.74 -39.21
N LYS A 948 5.33 2.56 -39.95
CA LYS A 948 4.35 3.50 -39.36
C LYS A 948 3.27 2.78 -38.52
N ASN A 949 3.05 1.50 -38.78
CA ASN A 949 2.00 0.69 -38.19
C ASN A 949 2.50 -0.40 -37.25
N PHE A 950 3.81 -0.66 -37.19
CA PHE A 950 4.38 -1.75 -36.42
C PHE A 950 5.62 -1.31 -35.65
N ALA A 951 5.63 -1.54 -34.34
CA ALA A 951 6.74 -1.20 -33.45
C ALA A 951 7.12 -2.40 -32.57
N ILE A 952 8.39 -2.48 -32.24
CA ILE A 952 8.96 -3.43 -31.28
C ILE A 952 9.58 -2.65 -30.13
N THR A 953 9.31 -3.08 -28.89
CA THR A 953 9.87 -2.49 -27.68
C THR A 953 10.62 -3.55 -26.87
N LEU A 954 11.80 -3.21 -26.39
CA LEU A 954 12.57 -3.96 -25.41
C LEU A 954 12.68 -3.11 -24.15
N ASP A 955 12.30 -3.68 -23.01
CA ASP A 955 12.31 -3.00 -21.71
C ASP A 955 13.14 -3.77 -20.68
N GLY A 956 13.77 -3.05 -19.79
CA GLY A 956 14.45 -3.60 -18.61
C GLY A 956 14.07 -2.81 -17.36
N GLN A 957 13.72 -3.49 -16.29
CA GLN A 957 13.39 -2.90 -14.98
C GLN A 957 14.30 -3.46 -13.89
N ASN A 958 14.57 -2.63 -12.88
CA ASN A 958 15.41 -2.97 -11.74
C ASN A 958 16.80 -3.47 -12.20
N LEU A 959 17.39 -2.85 -13.24
CA LEU A 959 18.62 -3.31 -13.90
C LEU A 959 19.84 -3.32 -12.96
N LEU A 960 19.80 -2.56 -11.86
CA LEU A 960 20.86 -2.52 -10.85
C LEU A 960 20.73 -3.59 -9.78
N ASP A 961 19.71 -4.47 -9.86
CA ASP A 961 19.44 -5.47 -8.82
C ASP A 961 19.32 -4.84 -7.43
N THR A 962 18.48 -3.84 -7.33
CA THR A 962 18.38 -2.95 -6.17
C THR A 962 18.03 -3.71 -4.91
N VAL A 963 18.85 -3.53 -3.86
CA VAL A 963 18.60 -4.07 -2.52
C VAL A 963 17.79 -3.06 -1.71
N THR A 964 16.68 -3.52 -1.15
CA THR A 964 15.90 -2.76 -0.16
C THR A 964 16.35 -3.13 1.24
N LYS A 965 16.73 -2.13 2.04
CA LYS A 965 17.12 -2.33 3.43
C LYS A 965 16.19 -1.57 4.35
N THR A 966 15.85 -2.18 5.49
CA THR A 966 15.14 -1.52 6.58
C THR A 966 15.92 -1.62 7.89
N TYR A 967 15.63 -0.70 8.81
CA TYR A 967 16.28 -0.69 10.10
C TYR A 967 15.35 -0.11 11.19
N GLN A 968 15.57 -0.50 12.43
CA GLN A 968 14.79 -0.06 13.57
C GLN A 968 15.44 1.16 14.23
N ILE A 969 14.81 2.32 14.18
CA ILE A 969 15.23 3.61 14.74
C ILE A 969 16.57 4.10 14.15
N PHE A 970 17.65 3.32 14.31
CA PHE A 970 19.00 3.66 13.87
C PHE A 970 19.53 2.66 12.83
N SER A 971 20.31 3.12 11.87
CA SER A 971 20.82 2.30 10.76
C SER A 971 21.70 1.12 11.19
N ASN A 972 22.22 1.14 12.40
CA ASN A 972 22.98 0.04 13.00
C ASN A 972 22.10 -1.05 13.65
N ARG A 973 20.78 -0.95 13.55
CA ARG A 973 19.81 -1.97 13.93
C ARG A 973 19.10 -2.50 12.69
N PRO A 974 19.76 -3.34 11.87
CA PRO A 974 19.17 -3.84 10.63
C PRO A 974 17.90 -4.63 10.93
N ARG A 975 16.94 -4.60 10.01
CA ARG A 975 15.73 -5.42 10.07
C ARG A 975 15.59 -6.30 8.84
N ASP A 976 15.45 -5.73 7.65
CA ASP A 976 15.30 -6.51 6.44
C ASP A 976 16.40 -6.17 5.44
N TYR A 977 16.88 -7.18 4.76
CA TYR A 977 17.73 -7.11 3.59
C TYR A 977 17.04 -7.88 2.48
N GLN A 978 16.51 -7.20 1.47
CA GLN A 978 15.56 -7.73 0.52
C GLN A 978 16.00 -7.50 -0.92
N ILE A 979 15.84 -8.50 -1.79
CA ILE A 979 15.96 -8.39 -3.24
C ILE A 979 14.70 -8.88 -3.94
N ASN A 980 14.48 -8.38 -5.14
CA ASN A 980 13.38 -8.75 -6.03
C ASN A 980 13.92 -9.06 -7.43
N ASP A 981 13.02 -9.55 -8.32
CA ASP A 981 13.36 -9.82 -9.71
C ASP A 981 13.85 -8.57 -10.47
N ARG A 982 14.87 -8.75 -11.32
CA ARG A 982 15.05 -7.93 -12.52
C ARG A 982 14.10 -8.44 -13.59
N ARG A 983 13.62 -7.55 -14.42
CA ARG A 983 12.61 -7.86 -15.44
C ARG A 983 13.11 -7.42 -16.80
N VAL A 984 12.97 -8.30 -17.79
CA VAL A 984 13.26 -7.98 -19.19
C VAL A 984 12.04 -8.35 -20.02
N SER A 985 11.50 -7.38 -20.78
CA SER A 985 10.29 -7.56 -21.57
C SER A 985 10.55 -7.27 -23.04
N ILE A 986 9.88 -8.02 -23.91
CA ILE A 986 9.76 -7.71 -25.33
C ILE A 986 8.28 -7.56 -25.68
N ARG A 987 7.95 -6.50 -26.42
CA ARG A 987 6.58 -6.21 -26.86
C ARG A 987 6.55 -5.88 -28.34
N ALA A 988 5.52 -6.34 -29.02
CA ALA A 988 5.20 -6.00 -30.41
C ALA A 988 3.84 -5.32 -30.46
N ARG A 989 3.76 -4.18 -31.14
CA ARG A 989 2.53 -3.40 -31.28
C ARG A 989 2.20 -3.17 -32.76
N VAL A 990 0.94 -3.39 -33.09
CA VAL A 990 0.35 -3.07 -34.40
C VAL A 990 -0.71 -2.00 -34.21
N ARG A 991 -0.76 -1.03 -35.14
CA ARG A 991 -1.81 0.00 -35.20
C ARG A 991 -2.23 0.19 -36.66
N LEU A 992 -3.55 0.14 -36.92
CA LEU A 992 -4.18 0.29 -38.25
C LEU A 992 -5.09 1.50 -38.26
#